data_78c3ed18f08e873fa12867b8cd3899de
#
_entry.id   78c3ed18f08e873fa12867b8cd3899de
#
_cell.length_a   1.000
_cell.length_b   1.000
_cell.length_c   1.000
_cell.angle_alpha   90.00
_cell.angle_beta   90.00
_cell.angle_gamma   90.00
#
_symmetry.space_group_name_H-M   'P 1'
#
loop_
_entity.id
_entity.type
_entity.pdbx_description
1 polymer ?
#
loop_
_entity_poly.entity_id
_entity_poly.type
_entity_poly.pdbx_seq_one_letter_code
_entity_poly.pdbx_strand_id
1 'polypeptide(L)'
;MGKKVTGACKENKVTEPVKRVYAFGKDAQGNNVTEGNTTMKATLGGKGANLAEMANIGLPVPPGFTISCQTCMEYANAGNVWPEGVLDTIHKYRLDLENRIGKKIGDAEDPLLVSVRSGAPMSMPGMMDTVLNLGLNDESINGLIRQTENPRFAWDSYRRFIQMFSNVVMGLDGDLFENAINAMKAVRGVKSDTDLTAEDLQELVAEFKGIFTENVSGEEYPALVVDGSVQFPQDPMVQLKLAIEAVFGSWNNPRAVLYRKKNKISDDLGTAVNVQCMVFGNKGNTSATGVAFTRNPANGAKEFYGDYLVNAQGEDVVAGIRNTSPIAELKHVEGLEEAGRELEEIFVLLEYHFHDMMDIEFTIEQGKLFMLQTRVGKRTAAAALHIAIDMEKEGLIDKKEAVRRVAPDQLDQLLHPQFDKNADYDVLARGLNASPGAAVGEAVFSSADAVAAAEAGRKCVLVRWETNPDDLAGMIAAEGILTSHGGKTSHAAVIARGMGAPCVCGVEALKIDAEKKQATVAGTDVVIKEGDMISLDGTSGIVVLGAVDLVMPELTGDLDTILEWADGFRKLGVRANADNPEDAKLSRDFGASGIGLCRTEHMFLGERKQIIQTFILNDDEAVREKAVGELFEAQTGDFYGMFKEMDGLPVIVRLLDPPLHEFLESPRALDVEIARLEATGGDKTLIAEKRMLMERIDGFAEQNPMLGLRGCRLGIVYPILPEMQVRAIATATAKLKKEGLDPKPEIMIPLVSTVAELEKLRAVAKKIIAEVAAEEGVELDIEVGTMIELPRAAVTADEIATQADFFSFGTNDLTQTTFGFSRDDVEAEFVPQYLQEHLLPYNPFATIDPGVAKLVEMGVKLGHEGNPDLVCGVCGEHGGDPDSIHTFNKIGLDYVSCSPYRVPVARLAAAQAALEEE
;
A
#
# COMPACT_ATOMS: atom_id res chain seq x y z
N MET A 1 9.47 56.40 -36.02
CA MET A 1 9.47 57.16 -34.73
C MET A 1 9.67 56.14 -33.61
N GLY A 2 10.90 56.13 -33.11
CA GLY A 2 11.32 55.20 -32.06
C GLY A 2 10.79 55.57 -30.69
N LYS A 3 10.36 54.56 -29.94
CA LYS A 3 10.24 54.69 -28.47
C LYS A 3 11.34 53.84 -27.82
N LYS A 4 12.23 54.52 -27.13
CA LYS A 4 13.25 53.97 -26.23
C LYS A 4 12.55 53.25 -25.12
N VAL A 5 12.89 51.94 -24.89
CA VAL A 5 12.58 51.21 -23.67
C VAL A 5 13.77 51.46 -22.73
N THR A 6 13.51 52.17 -21.68
CA THR A 6 14.43 52.36 -20.55
C THR A 6 14.45 51.06 -19.75
N GLY A 7 15.63 50.45 -19.66
CA GLY A 7 15.87 49.28 -18.80
C GLY A 7 15.81 49.71 -17.32
N ALA A 8 14.91 49.08 -16.58
CA ALA A 8 14.95 49.14 -15.12
C ALA A 8 16.01 48.12 -14.64
N CYS A 9 17.03 48.62 -13.96
CA CYS A 9 17.95 47.80 -13.17
C CYS A 9 17.13 46.97 -12.21
N LYS A 10 17.21 45.62 -12.34
CA LYS A 10 16.80 44.71 -11.27
C LYS A 10 17.82 44.90 -10.13
N GLU A 11 17.36 45.45 -9.03
CA GLU A 11 18.08 45.38 -7.77
C GLU A 11 18.39 43.91 -7.47
N ASN A 12 19.68 43.58 -7.37
CA ASN A 12 20.16 42.33 -6.80
C ASN A 12 19.69 42.29 -5.34
N LYS A 13 18.60 41.60 -5.07
CA LYS A 13 18.32 41.11 -3.74
C LYS A 13 19.52 40.25 -3.36
N VAL A 14 20.33 40.69 -2.44
CA VAL A 14 21.30 39.87 -1.74
C VAL A 14 20.49 38.82 -1.01
N THR A 15 20.40 37.64 -1.62
CA THR A 15 19.83 36.46 -0.92
C THR A 15 20.76 36.16 0.24
N GLU A 16 20.24 36.17 1.45
CA GLU A 16 21.00 35.72 2.62
C GLU A 16 21.58 34.32 2.29
N PRO A 17 22.87 34.07 2.69
CA PRO A 17 23.49 32.78 2.41
C PRO A 17 22.64 31.65 3.02
N VAL A 18 22.26 30.71 2.20
CA VAL A 18 21.43 29.53 2.62
C VAL A 18 22.19 28.80 3.71
N LYS A 19 21.58 28.67 4.88
CA LYS A 19 22.17 27.94 6.00
C LYS A 19 22.14 26.44 5.67
N ARG A 20 23.31 25.78 5.78
CA ARG A 20 23.50 24.39 5.37
C ARG A 20 23.83 23.44 6.53
N VAL A 21 24.27 23.97 7.68
CA VAL A 21 24.63 23.20 8.86
C VAL A 21 23.95 23.79 10.09
N TYR A 22 23.44 22.91 10.96
CA TYR A 22 22.61 23.25 12.11
C TYR A 22 23.07 22.48 13.35
N ALA A 23 23.39 23.17 14.43
CA ALA A 23 23.78 22.57 15.70
C ALA A 23 22.55 22.02 16.44
N PHE A 24 22.75 20.99 17.28
CA PHE A 24 21.76 20.52 18.24
C PHE A 24 22.43 20.05 19.55
N GLY A 25 21.66 20.06 20.65
CA GLY A 25 22.10 19.69 21.99
C GLY A 25 22.46 20.87 22.87
N LYS A 26 23.21 20.61 23.95
CA LYS A 26 23.57 21.59 24.97
C LYS A 26 25.05 22.02 24.85
N ASP A 27 25.38 23.23 25.34
CA ASP A 27 26.76 23.71 25.53
C ASP A 27 27.35 23.16 26.84
N ALA A 28 28.61 23.49 27.10
CA ALA A 28 29.34 23.09 28.32
C ALA A 28 28.72 23.67 29.62
N GLN A 29 27.87 24.68 29.54
CA GLN A 29 27.14 25.30 30.64
C GLN A 29 25.73 24.72 30.80
N GLY A 30 25.34 23.79 29.93
CA GLY A 30 24.01 23.16 29.95
C GLY A 30 22.92 23.94 29.21
N ASN A 31 23.27 25.05 28.53
CA ASN A 31 22.30 25.82 27.75
C ASN A 31 22.00 25.11 26.41
N ASN A 32 20.73 25.11 26.00
CA ASN A 32 20.33 24.59 24.68
C ASN A 32 20.85 25.54 23.58
N VAL A 33 21.62 25.01 22.62
CA VAL A 33 22.15 25.70 21.46
C VAL A 33 21.58 25.21 20.13
N THR A 34 20.45 24.55 20.20
CA THR A 34 19.82 23.87 19.05
C THR A 34 19.28 24.86 18.02
N GLU A 35 19.59 24.60 16.76
CA GLU A 35 19.23 25.41 15.60
C GLU A 35 18.29 24.62 14.69
N GLY A 36 17.03 24.47 15.08
CA GLY A 36 16.02 23.74 14.31
C GLY A 36 14.94 23.14 15.18
N ASN A 37 13.96 22.53 14.55
CA ASN A 37 12.83 21.87 15.20
C ASN A 37 12.13 20.86 14.25
N THR A 38 11.05 20.22 14.70
CA THR A 38 10.29 19.20 13.94
C THR A 38 9.67 19.71 12.64
N THR A 39 9.40 21.02 12.48
CA THR A 39 8.82 21.57 11.25
C THR A 39 9.82 21.61 10.10
N MET A 40 11.11 21.43 10.39
CA MET A 40 12.20 21.50 9.42
C MET A 40 12.58 20.13 8.83
N LYS A 41 11.68 19.16 8.77
CA LYS A 41 11.95 17.80 8.22
C LYS A 41 12.47 17.83 6.79
N ALA A 42 11.99 18.73 5.95
CA ALA A 42 12.49 18.90 4.58
C ALA A 42 13.96 19.33 4.52
N THR A 43 14.43 20.08 5.53
CA THR A 43 15.80 20.60 5.60
C THR A 43 16.74 19.67 6.37
N LEU A 44 16.32 19.25 7.57
CA LEU A 44 17.14 18.50 8.53
C LEU A 44 16.97 16.98 8.39
N GLY A 45 16.04 16.53 7.54
CA GLY A 45 15.57 15.16 7.51
C GLY A 45 14.78 14.81 8.77
N GLY A 46 14.12 13.66 8.78
CA GLY A 46 13.32 13.24 9.94
C GLY A 46 14.16 13.05 11.21
N LYS A 47 15.35 12.45 11.09
CA LYS A 47 16.24 12.21 12.25
C LYS A 47 16.79 13.52 12.81
N GLY A 48 17.32 14.40 11.97
CA GLY A 48 17.89 15.68 12.42
C GLY A 48 16.86 16.61 13.04
N ALA A 49 15.66 16.68 12.45
CA ALA A 49 14.54 17.46 12.98
C ALA A 49 14.10 16.95 14.37
N ASN A 50 14.02 15.64 14.53
CA ASN A 50 13.61 15.05 15.81
C ASN A 50 14.71 15.14 16.88
N LEU A 51 16.00 15.03 16.51
CA LEU A 51 17.13 15.31 17.45
C LEU A 51 17.08 16.75 17.94
N ALA A 52 16.84 17.70 17.04
CA ALA A 52 16.67 19.11 17.41
C ALA A 52 15.49 19.31 18.34
N GLU A 53 14.34 18.69 18.05
CA GLU A 53 13.15 18.81 18.88
C GLU A 53 13.35 18.20 20.26
N MET A 54 13.88 16.99 20.35
CA MET A 54 14.20 16.37 21.65
C MET A 54 15.12 17.27 22.50
N ALA A 55 16.12 17.88 21.89
CA ALA A 55 17.00 18.82 22.59
C ALA A 55 16.25 20.08 23.03
N ASN A 56 15.32 20.61 22.22
CA ASN A 56 14.50 21.78 22.54
C ASN A 56 13.57 21.54 23.71
N ILE A 57 12.99 20.35 23.84
CA ILE A 57 12.14 19.98 24.98
C ILE A 57 12.94 19.51 26.20
N GLY A 58 14.25 19.62 26.14
CA GLY A 58 15.15 19.41 27.29
C GLY A 58 15.68 17.99 27.48
N LEU A 59 15.36 17.03 26.61
CA LEU A 59 15.80 15.65 26.71
C LEU A 59 17.33 15.51 26.61
N PRO A 60 17.91 14.47 27.20
CA PRO A 60 19.35 14.23 27.20
C PRO A 60 19.84 13.69 25.85
N VAL A 61 19.95 14.57 24.86
CA VAL A 61 20.44 14.23 23.51
C VAL A 61 21.94 14.44 23.44
N PRO A 62 22.75 13.45 23.00
CA PRO A 62 24.16 13.67 22.74
C PRO A 62 24.33 14.81 21.72
N PRO A 63 25.14 15.84 21.99
CA PRO A 63 25.30 16.99 21.10
C PRO A 63 25.85 16.62 19.73
N GLY A 64 25.54 17.47 18.75
CA GLY A 64 25.96 17.25 17.37
C GLY A 64 25.62 18.41 16.45
N PHE A 65 25.67 18.14 15.16
CA PHE A 65 25.16 19.02 14.11
C PHE A 65 24.61 18.23 12.92
N THR A 66 23.68 18.84 12.20
CA THR A 66 23.04 18.27 11.01
C THR A 66 23.44 19.06 9.77
N ILE A 67 23.87 18.36 8.72
CA ILE A 67 24.09 18.91 7.38
C ILE A 67 22.81 18.68 6.58
N SER A 68 22.28 19.71 5.92
CA SER A 68 20.93 19.70 5.34
C SER A 68 20.77 18.77 4.12
N CYS A 69 19.54 18.30 3.87
CA CYS A 69 19.16 17.55 2.66
C CYS A 69 19.49 18.35 1.37
N GLN A 70 19.30 19.68 1.40
CA GLN A 70 19.64 20.54 0.28
C GLN A 70 21.14 20.45 -0.07
N THR A 71 22.02 20.36 0.92
CA THR A 71 23.46 20.22 0.69
C THR A 71 23.79 18.91 -0.01
N CYS A 72 23.10 17.81 0.33
CA CYS A 72 23.20 16.53 -0.36
C CYS A 72 22.85 16.66 -1.84
N MET A 73 21.74 17.31 -2.15
CA MET A 73 21.28 17.50 -3.54
C MET A 73 22.22 18.44 -4.32
N GLU A 74 22.69 19.52 -3.70
CA GLU A 74 23.68 20.42 -4.32
C GLU A 74 24.98 19.66 -4.65
N TYR A 75 25.48 18.82 -3.73
CA TYR A 75 26.66 17.99 -3.92
C TYR A 75 26.47 16.99 -5.07
N ALA A 76 25.36 16.23 -5.05
CA ALA A 76 25.07 15.22 -6.07
C ALA A 76 24.86 15.85 -7.47
N ASN A 77 24.11 16.94 -7.56
CA ASN A 77 23.84 17.63 -8.83
C ASN A 77 25.09 18.31 -9.43
N ALA A 78 26.09 18.62 -8.59
CA ALA A 78 27.39 19.13 -9.03
C ALA A 78 28.38 18.01 -9.45
N GLY A 79 27.93 16.74 -9.54
CA GLY A 79 28.79 15.61 -9.87
C GLY A 79 29.72 15.21 -8.73
N ASN A 80 29.21 15.21 -7.50
CA ASN A 80 29.92 14.90 -6.26
C ASN A 80 31.03 15.95 -5.92
N VAL A 81 30.75 17.19 -6.25
CA VAL A 81 31.63 18.34 -5.93
C VAL A 81 30.99 19.14 -4.79
N TRP A 82 31.80 19.43 -3.76
CA TRP A 82 31.34 20.22 -2.61
C TRP A 82 30.99 21.66 -3.02
N PRO A 83 29.84 22.17 -2.61
CA PRO A 83 29.52 23.59 -2.76
C PRO A 83 30.55 24.47 -2.01
N GLU A 84 30.87 25.63 -2.57
CA GLU A 84 31.85 26.53 -2.01
C GLU A 84 31.58 26.92 -0.55
N GLY A 85 32.58 26.84 0.32
CA GLY A 85 32.52 27.22 1.73
C GLY A 85 31.79 26.24 2.65
N VAL A 86 31.21 25.12 2.12
CA VAL A 86 30.51 24.15 2.96
C VAL A 86 31.47 23.38 3.86
N LEU A 87 32.61 22.92 3.34
CA LEU A 87 33.60 22.21 4.14
C LEU A 87 34.16 23.10 5.27
N ASP A 88 34.37 24.38 5.03
CA ASP A 88 34.77 25.33 6.06
C ASP A 88 33.69 25.50 7.13
N THR A 89 32.43 25.49 6.71
CA THR A 89 31.30 25.56 7.64
C THR A 89 31.23 24.28 8.49
N ILE A 90 31.39 23.09 7.90
CA ILE A 90 31.44 21.82 8.63
C ILE A 90 32.60 21.83 9.63
N HIS A 91 33.78 22.31 9.20
CA HIS A 91 34.94 22.45 10.09
C HIS A 91 34.66 23.38 11.29
N LYS A 92 33.96 24.50 11.07
CA LYS A 92 33.55 25.43 12.13
C LYS A 92 32.60 24.73 13.13
N TYR A 93 31.58 24.00 12.65
CA TYR A 93 30.63 23.31 13.53
C TYR A 93 31.29 22.15 14.28
N ARG A 94 32.28 21.46 13.68
CA ARG A 94 33.09 20.46 14.38
C ARG A 94 33.88 21.09 15.54
N LEU A 95 34.58 22.21 15.30
CA LEU A 95 35.31 22.93 16.35
C LEU A 95 34.37 23.42 17.46
N ASP A 96 33.16 23.89 17.09
CA ASP A 96 32.14 24.26 18.06
C ASP A 96 31.72 23.07 18.92
N LEU A 97 31.46 21.90 18.29
CA LEU A 97 31.13 20.67 18.99
C LEU A 97 32.23 20.24 19.97
N GLU A 98 33.51 20.28 19.55
CA GLU A 98 34.65 19.96 20.41
C GLU A 98 34.72 20.91 21.61
N ASN A 99 34.48 22.20 21.39
CA ASN A 99 34.47 23.20 22.47
C ASN A 99 33.31 22.98 23.45
N ARG A 100 32.13 22.59 22.94
CA ARG A 100 30.95 22.27 23.79
C ARG A 100 31.20 21.06 24.68
N ILE A 101 31.89 20.07 24.17
CA ILE A 101 32.14 18.79 24.90
C ILE A 101 33.43 18.90 25.72
N GLY A 102 34.34 19.82 25.38
CA GLY A 102 35.67 19.91 26.00
C GLY A 102 36.64 18.81 25.57
N LYS A 103 36.35 18.10 24.48
CA LYS A 103 37.18 17.02 23.92
C LYS A 103 37.40 17.24 22.43
N LYS A 104 38.41 16.62 21.83
CA LYS A 104 38.71 16.72 20.41
C LYS A 104 38.62 15.41 19.69
N ILE A 105 38.16 15.46 18.45
CA ILE A 105 38.10 14.25 17.58
C ILE A 105 39.56 13.86 17.26
N GLY A 106 39.92 12.61 17.52
CA GLY A 106 41.27 12.07 17.27
C GLY A 106 42.32 12.45 18.34
N ASP A 107 41.93 13.03 19.47
CA ASP A 107 42.81 13.36 20.55
C ASP A 107 43.49 12.13 21.15
N ALA A 108 44.80 12.21 21.38
CA ALA A 108 45.56 11.07 21.90
C ALA A 108 45.32 10.78 23.39
N GLU A 109 44.80 11.75 24.16
CA GLU A 109 44.62 11.66 25.60
C GLU A 109 43.15 11.42 25.99
N ASP A 110 42.22 12.22 25.43
CA ASP A 110 40.78 12.17 25.73
C ASP A 110 39.95 12.34 24.46
N PRO A 111 39.90 11.32 23.59
CA PRO A 111 39.25 11.45 22.27
C PRO A 111 37.74 11.63 22.33
N LEU A 112 37.23 12.55 21.51
CA LEU A 112 35.83 12.62 21.15
C LEU A 112 35.58 11.66 19.97
N LEU A 113 34.64 10.75 20.10
CA LEU A 113 34.16 9.93 18.99
C LEU A 113 32.79 10.40 18.53
N VAL A 114 32.55 10.34 17.23
CA VAL A 114 31.28 10.73 16.65
C VAL A 114 30.70 9.64 15.73
N SER A 115 29.39 9.64 15.59
CA SER A 115 28.67 8.91 14.55
C SER A 115 28.31 9.85 13.40
N VAL A 116 28.27 9.30 12.18
CA VAL A 116 27.81 9.99 10.95
C VAL A 116 26.65 9.20 10.40
N ARG A 117 25.43 9.74 10.53
CA ARG A 117 24.17 9.01 10.30
C ARG A 117 23.32 9.72 9.27
N SER A 118 22.73 8.96 8.34
CA SER A 118 21.74 9.47 7.38
C SER A 118 20.43 9.87 8.06
N GLY A 119 19.70 10.80 7.43
CA GLY A 119 18.41 11.25 7.91
C GLY A 119 17.56 11.86 6.79
N ALA A 120 16.89 11.02 5.97
CA ALA A 120 15.98 11.53 4.94
C ALA A 120 14.71 12.14 5.55
N PRO A 121 14.00 13.01 4.84
CA PRO A 121 12.72 13.57 5.26
C PRO A 121 11.66 12.49 5.55
N MET A 122 11.65 11.43 4.74
CA MET A 122 10.81 10.24 4.92
C MET A 122 11.63 9.11 5.54
N SER A 123 11.00 8.32 6.43
CA SER A 123 11.67 7.19 7.07
C SER A 123 11.94 6.07 6.07
N MET A 124 13.20 5.67 5.93
CA MET A 124 13.68 4.60 5.04
C MET A 124 14.56 3.62 5.83
N PRO A 125 13.97 2.75 6.68
CA PRO A 125 14.72 1.90 7.61
C PRO A 125 15.66 0.93 6.87
N GLY A 126 16.95 0.92 7.27
CA GLY A 126 17.96 0.01 6.71
C GLY A 126 18.42 0.33 5.27
N MET A 127 17.87 1.38 4.65
CA MET A 127 18.14 1.69 3.23
C MET A 127 19.41 2.53 3.04
N MET A 128 19.80 3.32 4.04
CA MET A 128 20.92 4.25 3.97
C MET A 128 21.95 3.96 5.04
N ASP A 129 23.17 4.44 4.81
CA ASP A 129 24.34 4.04 5.56
C ASP A 129 24.59 4.89 6.82
N THR A 130 25.38 4.33 7.74
CA THR A 130 25.81 4.93 9.01
C THR A 130 27.27 4.58 9.24
N VAL A 131 28.07 5.50 9.79
CA VAL A 131 29.45 5.25 10.24
C VAL A 131 29.52 5.60 11.72
N LEU A 132 29.98 4.65 12.54
CA LEU A 132 30.13 4.77 13.99
C LEU A 132 31.61 4.83 14.38
N ASN A 133 31.89 5.31 15.59
CA ASN A 133 33.24 5.35 16.18
C ASN A 133 34.27 6.18 15.39
N LEU A 134 33.80 7.13 14.58
CA LEU A 134 34.66 8.01 13.81
C LEU A 134 35.51 8.88 14.76
N GLY A 135 36.79 9.03 14.47
CA GLY A 135 37.80 9.68 15.30
C GLY A 135 38.80 8.72 15.89
N LEU A 136 38.56 7.38 15.81
CA LEU A 136 39.57 6.40 16.19
C LEU A 136 40.71 6.35 15.16
N ASN A 137 41.92 6.35 15.68
CA ASN A 137 43.16 6.19 14.95
C ASN A 137 44.23 5.55 15.87
N ASP A 138 45.46 5.38 15.42
CA ASP A 138 46.54 4.72 16.16
C ASP A 138 47.00 5.48 17.40
N GLU A 139 46.71 6.77 17.49
CA GLU A 139 46.99 7.58 18.65
C GLU A 139 45.81 7.65 19.62
N SER A 140 44.60 7.93 19.11
CA SER A 140 43.41 8.14 19.91
C SER A 140 42.93 6.87 20.63
N ILE A 141 43.28 5.68 20.09
CA ILE A 141 42.98 4.40 20.74
C ILE A 141 43.57 4.33 22.15
N ASN A 142 44.76 4.89 22.37
CA ASN A 142 45.42 4.91 23.68
C ASN A 142 44.65 5.80 24.66
N GLY A 143 44.10 6.92 24.18
CA GLY A 143 43.20 7.79 24.95
C GLY A 143 41.93 7.08 25.36
N LEU A 144 41.30 6.34 24.43
CA LEU A 144 40.09 5.57 24.74
C LEU A 144 40.36 4.45 25.76
N ILE A 145 41.51 3.78 25.70
CA ILE A 145 41.93 2.78 26.70
C ILE A 145 42.03 3.42 28.08
N ARG A 146 42.70 4.58 28.19
CA ARG A 146 42.81 5.31 29.47
C ARG A 146 41.46 5.76 30.02
N GLN A 147 40.60 6.29 29.15
CA GLN A 147 39.25 6.75 29.49
C GLN A 147 38.35 5.66 30.06
N THR A 148 38.46 4.45 29.48
CA THR A 148 37.55 3.35 29.79
C THR A 148 38.13 2.32 30.74
N GLU A 149 39.43 2.37 30.97
CA GLU A 149 40.18 1.34 31.68
C GLU A 149 39.93 -0.08 31.14
N ASN A 150 39.50 -0.16 29.88
CA ASN A 150 39.09 -1.39 29.21
C ASN A 150 39.74 -1.51 27.81
N PRO A 151 40.95 -2.06 27.70
CA PRO A 151 41.65 -2.25 26.44
C PRO A 151 40.86 -3.07 25.42
N ARG A 152 40.14 -4.10 25.88
CA ARG A 152 39.32 -4.94 24.99
C ARG A 152 38.21 -4.12 24.32
N PHE A 153 37.50 -3.32 25.07
CA PHE A 153 36.46 -2.43 24.54
C PHE A 153 37.02 -1.46 23.48
N ALA A 154 38.18 -0.86 23.79
CA ALA A 154 38.78 0.11 22.88
C ALA A 154 39.21 -0.52 21.55
N TRP A 155 39.88 -1.69 21.60
CA TRP A 155 40.33 -2.40 20.41
C TRP A 155 39.15 -2.98 19.61
N ASP A 156 38.07 -3.46 20.25
CA ASP A 156 36.85 -3.87 19.56
C ASP A 156 36.17 -2.69 18.85
N SER A 157 36.09 -1.52 19.49
CA SER A 157 35.55 -0.31 18.87
C SER A 157 36.36 0.13 17.65
N TYR A 158 37.69 0.00 17.70
CA TYR A 158 38.57 0.35 16.57
C TYR A 158 38.43 -0.67 15.43
N ARG A 159 38.42 -1.95 15.73
CA ARG A 159 38.16 -3.03 14.75
C ARG A 159 36.83 -2.80 14.02
N ARG A 160 35.75 -2.55 14.76
CA ARG A 160 34.43 -2.26 14.21
C ARG A 160 34.42 -1.01 13.33
N PHE A 161 35.15 0.03 13.75
CA PHE A 161 35.28 1.25 12.95
C PHE A 161 35.98 1.00 11.62
N ILE A 162 37.13 0.29 11.61
CA ILE A 162 37.85 -0.03 10.36
C ILE A 162 36.96 -0.87 9.42
N GLN A 163 36.29 -1.90 9.93
CA GLN A 163 35.36 -2.74 9.16
C GLN A 163 34.22 -1.91 8.55
N MET A 164 33.53 -1.13 9.39
CA MET A 164 32.39 -0.32 8.95
C MET A 164 32.82 0.76 7.95
N PHE A 165 33.97 1.44 8.20
CA PHE A 165 34.50 2.43 7.28
C PHE A 165 34.88 1.81 5.93
N SER A 166 35.50 0.64 5.94
CA SER A 166 35.86 -0.09 4.74
C SER A 166 34.65 -0.52 3.92
N ASN A 167 33.61 -1.05 4.59
CA ASN A 167 32.41 -1.52 3.91
C ASN A 167 31.55 -0.36 3.40
N VAL A 168 31.29 0.63 4.26
CA VAL A 168 30.35 1.72 3.97
C VAL A 168 30.98 2.82 3.13
N VAL A 169 32.22 3.22 3.47
CA VAL A 169 32.86 4.39 2.83
C VAL A 169 33.62 3.98 1.58
N MET A 170 34.33 2.83 1.62
CA MET A 170 35.12 2.36 0.49
C MET A 170 34.39 1.34 -0.39
N GLY A 171 33.24 0.81 0.05
CA GLY A 171 32.46 -0.18 -0.70
C GLY A 171 33.11 -1.57 -0.75
N LEU A 172 34.00 -1.89 0.18
CA LEU A 172 34.64 -3.21 0.24
C LEU A 172 33.63 -4.28 0.70
N ASP A 173 33.86 -5.52 0.22
CA ASP A 173 33.07 -6.66 0.63
C ASP A 173 33.25 -6.97 2.13
N GLY A 174 32.14 -7.03 2.87
CA GLY A 174 32.12 -7.35 4.30
C GLY A 174 32.69 -8.72 4.63
N ASP A 175 32.53 -9.68 3.75
CA ASP A 175 33.01 -11.05 3.94
C ASP A 175 34.54 -11.12 4.12
N LEU A 176 35.29 -10.17 3.58
CA LEU A 176 36.75 -10.12 3.78
C LEU A 176 37.10 -9.98 5.27
N PHE A 177 36.36 -9.14 6.00
CA PHE A 177 36.57 -8.86 7.42
C PHE A 177 35.96 -9.96 8.30
N GLU A 178 34.78 -10.47 7.95
CA GLU A 178 34.16 -11.58 8.68
C GLU A 178 34.99 -12.87 8.60
N ASN A 179 35.62 -13.16 7.47
CA ASN A 179 36.51 -14.30 7.30
C ASN A 179 37.75 -14.19 8.20
N ALA A 180 38.32 -12.98 8.35
CA ALA A 180 39.45 -12.75 9.25
C ALA A 180 39.04 -12.94 10.73
N ILE A 181 37.86 -12.43 11.14
CA ILE A 181 37.31 -12.67 12.49
C ILE A 181 37.11 -14.18 12.73
N ASN A 182 36.51 -14.88 11.78
CA ASN A 182 36.24 -16.31 11.92
C ASN A 182 37.50 -17.15 11.95
N ALA A 183 38.52 -16.77 11.17
CA ALA A 183 39.84 -17.40 11.20
C ALA A 183 40.49 -17.20 12.60
N MET A 184 40.45 -15.99 13.14
CA MET A 184 40.97 -15.68 14.48
C MET A 184 40.27 -16.52 15.55
N LYS A 185 38.91 -16.55 15.54
CA LYS A 185 38.11 -17.37 16.46
C LYS A 185 38.50 -18.86 16.39
N ALA A 186 38.68 -19.38 15.18
CA ALA A 186 39.06 -20.76 14.98
C ALA A 186 40.45 -21.05 15.56
N VAL A 187 41.42 -20.13 15.36
CA VAL A 187 42.80 -20.27 15.91
C VAL A 187 42.77 -20.21 17.46
N ARG A 188 41.97 -19.34 18.04
CA ARG A 188 41.86 -19.20 19.49
C ARG A 188 40.91 -20.23 20.14
N GLY A 189 40.13 -20.96 19.37
CA GLY A 189 39.19 -21.97 19.86
C GLY A 189 37.94 -21.35 20.56
N VAL A 190 37.56 -20.11 20.23
CA VAL A 190 36.42 -19.39 20.79
C VAL A 190 35.25 -19.34 19.80
N LYS A 191 34.02 -19.13 20.29
CA LYS A 191 32.82 -19.12 19.46
C LYS A 191 32.26 -17.71 19.20
N SER A 192 32.41 -16.84 20.18
CA SER A 192 31.86 -15.48 20.12
C SER A 192 32.99 -14.45 19.95
N ASP A 193 32.72 -13.35 19.27
CA ASP A 193 33.62 -12.18 19.19
C ASP A 193 33.87 -11.60 20.58
N THR A 194 32.93 -11.76 21.51
CA THR A 194 33.06 -11.30 22.89
C THR A 194 34.11 -12.07 23.68
N ASP A 195 34.50 -13.25 23.22
CA ASP A 195 35.50 -14.10 23.86
C ASP A 195 36.95 -13.75 23.44
N LEU A 196 37.12 -12.95 22.39
CA LEU A 196 38.43 -12.49 21.92
C LEU A 196 39.05 -11.50 22.92
N THR A 197 40.33 -11.63 23.17
CA THR A 197 41.12 -10.78 24.08
C THR A 197 41.45 -9.42 23.45
N ALA A 198 41.99 -8.48 24.22
CA ALA A 198 42.47 -7.21 23.69
C ALA A 198 43.60 -7.39 22.69
N GLU A 199 44.49 -8.36 22.93
CA GLU A 199 45.60 -8.71 22.08
C GLU A 199 45.15 -9.32 20.74
N ASP A 200 44.14 -10.21 20.78
CA ASP A 200 43.53 -10.77 19.57
C ASP A 200 42.89 -9.70 18.69
N LEU A 201 42.19 -8.75 19.33
CA LEU A 201 41.53 -7.61 18.64
C LEU A 201 42.55 -6.63 18.05
N GLN A 202 43.71 -6.46 18.72
CA GLN A 202 44.82 -5.68 18.18
C GLN A 202 45.45 -6.35 16.94
N GLU A 203 45.58 -7.68 16.95
CA GLU A 203 46.03 -8.44 15.76
C GLU A 203 45.01 -8.28 14.60
N LEU A 204 43.72 -8.38 14.89
CA LEU A 204 42.66 -8.16 13.90
C LEU A 204 42.64 -6.73 13.33
N VAL A 205 42.89 -5.70 14.13
CA VAL A 205 43.01 -4.32 13.65
C VAL A 205 44.17 -4.19 12.65
N ALA A 206 45.31 -4.83 12.92
CA ALA A 206 46.44 -4.83 11.98
C ALA A 206 46.09 -5.57 10.66
N GLU A 207 45.39 -6.72 10.75
CA GLU A 207 44.95 -7.50 9.59
C GLU A 207 43.92 -6.69 8.76
N PHE A 208 42.95 -6.03 9.40
CA PHE A 208 41.93 -5.18 8.75
C PHE A 208 42.54 -4.02 8.00
N LYS A 209 43.58 -3.38 8.54
CA LYS A 209 44.34 -2.36 7.83
C LYS A 209 45.09 -2.93 6.63
N GLY A 210 45.59 -4.17 6.71
CA GLY A 210 46.14 -4.88 5.58
C GLY A 210 45.13 -5.08 4.47
N ILE A 211 43.94 -5.61 4.83
CA ILE A 211 42.81 -5.79 3.89
C ILE A 211 42.44 -4.45 3.24
N PHE A 212 42.35 -3.37 4.01
CA PHE A 212 42.08 -2.02 3.50
C PHE A 212 43.13 -1.59 2.47
N THR A 213 44.42 -1.70 2.81
CA THR A 213 45.55 -1.31 1.95
C THR A 213 45.56 -2.06 0.63
N GLU A 214 45.23 -3.34 0.65
CA GLU A 214 45.26 -4.22 -0.53
C GLU A 214 44.07 -3.99 -1.48
N ASN A 215 42.93 -3.57 -0.97
CA ASN A 215 41.68 -3.49 -1.74
C ASN A 215 41.22 -2.08 -2.09
N VAL A 216 41.75 -1.02 -1.49
CA VAL A 216 41.38 0.38 -1.81
C VAL A 216 42.29 0.96 -2.88
N SER A 217 41.72 1.60 -3.91
CA SER A 217 42.42 2.24 -5.01
C SER A 217 43.02 3.59 -4.61
N GLY A 218 44.35 3.72 -4.71
CA GLY A 218 45.01 5.02 -4.48
C GLY A 218 44.79 6.04 -5.59
N GLU A 219 44.40 5.61 -6.76
CA GLU A 219 44.01 6.52 -7.86
C GLU A 219 42.65 7.17 -7.57
N GLU A 220 41.74 6.41 -7.02
CA GLU A 220 40.40 6.88 -6.65
C GLU A 220 40.44 7.74 -5.37
N TYR A 221 41.29 7.33 -4.42
CA TYR A 221 41.43 8.03 -3.12
C TYR A 221 42.85 8.55 -2.88
N PRO A 222 43.33 9.54 -3.63
CA PRO A 222 44.71 10.02 -3.51
C PRO A 222 45.03 10.63 -2.13
N ALA A 223 44.05 11.08 -1.37
CA ALA A 223 44.20 11.58 0.00
C ALA A 223 44.55 10.47 1.01
N LEU A 224 44.42 9.20 0.66
CA LEU A 224 44.77 8.04 1.48
C LEU A 224 46.17 7.48 1.16
N VAL A 225 46.84 8.03 0.17
CA VAL A 225 48.19 7.59 -0.21
C VAL A 225 49.25 8.28 0.66
N VAL A 226 49.91 7.49 1.52
CA VAL A 226 51.02 7.94 2.39
C VAL A 226 52.21 7.09 2.05
N ASP A 227 53.36 7.73 1.81
CA ASP A 227 54.61 7.09 1.42
C ASP A 227 54.51 6.07 0.26
N GLY A 228 53.61 6.36 -0.69
CA GLY A 228 53.40 5.55 -1.90
C GLY A 228 52.50 4.32 -1.73
N SER A 229 51.87 4.12 -0.59
CA SER A 229 50.86 3.08 -0.35
C SER A 229 49.59 3.67 0.23
N VAL A 230 48.44 3.01 -0.09
CA VAL A 230 47.17 3.36 0.52
C VAL A 230 47.21 2.94 1.99
N GLN A 231 46.75 3.84 2.88
CA GLN A 231 46.67 3.55 4.31
C GLN A 231 45.29 3.93 4.85
N PHE A 232 44.87 3.22 5.90
CA PHE A 232 43.65 3.61 6.63
C PHE A 232 43.81 5.02 7.20
N PRO A 233 42.85 5.94 6.97
CA PRO A 233 42.99 7.37 7.30
C PRO A 233 43.18 7.58 8.80
N GLN A 234 44.31 8.22 9.16
CA GLN A 234 44.64 8.58 10.52
C GLN A 234 44.16 10.01 10.88
N ASP A 235 43.92 10.87 9.88
CA ASP A 235 43.39 12.22 10.06
C ASP A 235 41.87 12.17 10.24
N PRO A 236 41.30 12.56 11.39
CA PRO A 236 39.86 12.57 11.64
C PRO A 236 39.09 13.44 10.68
N MET A 237 39.67 14.46 10.07
CA MET A 237 39.00 15.31 9.09
C MET A 237 38.84 14.61 7.74
N VAL A 238 39.83 13.78 7.36
CA VAL A 238 39.69 12.92 6.18
C VAL A 238 38.61 11.86 6.41
N GLN A 239 38.63 11.24 7.60
CA GLN A 239 37.57 10.29 8.00
C GLN A 239 36.18 10.92 7.93
N LEU A 240 36.00 12.10 8.52
CA LEU A 240 34.70 12.80 8.58
C LEU A 240 34.20 13.18 7.18
N LYS A 241 35.05 13.75 6.35
CA LYS A 241 34.72 14.14 4.99
C LYS A 241 34.25 12.94 4.17
N LEU A 242 35.04 11.86 4.14
CA LEU A 242 34.71 10.65 3.39
C LEU A 242 33.43 9.96 3.90
N ALA A 243 33.21 9.94 5.22
CA ALA A 243 31.99 9.40 5.81
C ALA A 243 30.73 10.20 5.42
N ILE A 244 30.83 11.55 5.39
CA ILE A 244 29.71 12.40 4.94
C ILE A 244 29.42 12.15 3.45
N GLU A 245 30.47 12.06 2.61
CA GLU A 245 30.33 11.78 1.18
C GLU A 245 29.66 10.41 0.93
N ALA A 246 30.06 9.38 1.68
CA ALA A 246 29.45 8.06 1.62
C ALA A 246 27.97 8.08 2.03
N VAL A 247 27.62 8.78 3.12
CA VAL A 247 26.23 8.90 3.55
C VAL A 247 25.40 9.67 2.53
N PHE A 248 25.92 10.71 1.89
CA PHE A 248 25.24 11.38 0.77
C PHE A 248 25.04 10.43 -0.41
N GLY A 249 26.07 9.65 -0.77
CA GLY A 249 26.04 8.65 -1.84
C GLY A 249 24.99 7.57 -1.58
N SER A 250 24.74 7.21 -0.32
CA SER A 250 23.80 6.16 0.05
C SER A 250 22.34 6.47 -0.33
N TRP A 251 22.00 7.74 -0.57
CA TRP A 251 20.70 8.12 -1.16
C TRP A 251 20.44 7.44 -2.51
N ASN A 252 21.50 7.24 -3.31
CA ASN A 252 21.44 6.66 -4.64
C ASN A 252 21.82 5.16 -4.67
N ASN A 253 21.98 4.50 -3.52
CA ASN A 253 22.18 3.05 -3.47
C ASN A 253 20.98 2.32 -4.10
N PRO A 254 21.19 1.19 -4.80
CA PRO A 254 20.11 0.44 -5.46
C PRO A 254 18.93 0.11 -4.53
N ARG A 255 19.21 -0.30 -3.27
CA ARG A 255 18.18 -0.58 -2.27
C ARG A 255 17.37 0.68 -1.89
N ALA A 256 18.02 1.85 -1.76
CA ALA A 256 17.34 3.10 -1.43
C ALA A 256 16.48 3.60 -2.61
N VAL A 257 17.00 3.50 -3.83
CA VAL A 257 16.25 3.83 -5.06
C VAL A 257 15.01 2.93 -5.20
N LEU A 258 15.17 1.61 -5.02
CA LEU A 258 14.05 0.66 -5.09
C LEU A 258 12.99 0.96 -4.02
N TYR A 259 13.44 1.25 -2.78
CA TYR A 259 12.53 1.61 -1.69
C TYR A 259 11.73 2.89 -2.01
N ARG A 260 12.41 3.95 -2.50
CA ARG A 260 11.73 5.20 -2.89
C ARG A 260 10.71 4.98 -3.99
N LYS A 261 11.07 4.24 -5.04
CA LYS A 261 10.12 3.87 -6.12
C LYS A 261 8.89 3.16 -5.57
N LYS A 262 9.09 2.14 -4.73
CA LYS A 262 7.99 1.37 -4.13
C LYS A 262 7.06 2.23 -3.27
N ASN A 263 7.62 3.21 -2.54
CA ASN A 263 6.88 4.06 -1.59
C ASN A 263 6.53 5.45 -2.16
N LYS A 264 6.65 5.66 -3.48
CA LYS A 264 6.34 6.93 -4.16
C LYS A 264 7.06 8.16 -3.55
N ILE A 265 8.31 7.97 -3.09
CA ILE A 265 9.14 9.03 -2.50
C ILE A 265 9.95 9.69 -3.61
N SER A 266 9.87 11.04 -3.72
CA SER A 266 10.62 11.80 -4.74
C SER A 266 12.13 11.66 -4.57
N ASP A 267 12.83 11.51 -5.69
CA ASP A 267 14.29 11.45 -5.74
C ASP A 267 14.96 12.79 -5.41
N ASP A 268 14.23 13.91 -5.53
CA ASP A 268 14.72 15.28 -5.28
C ASP A 268 14.83 15.65 -3.80
N LEU A 269 14.39 14.79 -2.88
CA LEU A 269 14.41 15.09 -1.45
C LEU A 269 15.81 15.05 -0.82
N GLY A 270 16.66 14.13 -1.26
CA GLY A 270 17.98 13.90 -0.68
C GLY A 270 17.96 13.38 0.76
N THR A 271 19.13 13.30 1.37
CA THR A 271 19.31 12.94 2.78
C THR A 271 20.11 13.99 3.54
N ALA A 272 19.72 14.28 4.77
CA ALA A 272 20.58 15.00 5.71
C ALA A 272 21.65 14.06 6.30
N VAL A 273 22.71 14.65 6.82
CA VAL A 273 23.75 13.93 7.56
C VAL A 273 23.83 14.47 8.98
N ASN A 274 23.68 13.59 9.97
CA ASN A 274 23.77 13.91 11.37
C ASN A 274 25.14 13.46 11.91
N VAL A 275 25.96 14.39 12.34
CA VAL A 275 27.22 14.14 13.07
C VAL A 275 26.93 14.33 14.54
N GLN A 276 27.02 13.24 15.32
CA GLN A 276 26.60 13.22 16.73
C GLN A 276 27.64 12.57 17.61
N CYS A 277 27.85 13.10 18.80
CA CYS A 277 28.75 12.51 19.80
C CYS A 277 28.32 11.07 20.12
N MET A 278 29.29 10.16 20.17
CA MET A 278 29.05 8.78 20.57
C MET A 278 28.79 8.69 22.06
N VAL A 279 27.86 7.83 22.44
CA VAL A 279 27.62 7.32 23.79
C VAL A 279 27.63 5.80 23.73
N PHE A 280 28.09 5.14 24.77
CA PHE A 280 28.42 3.72 24.73
C PHE A 280 27.62 2.91 25.76
N GLY A 281 26.75 2.05 25.28
CA GLY A 281 25.99 1.08 26.08
C GLY A 281 26.83 -0.14 26.55
N ASN A 282 28.08 -0.26 26.10
CA ASN A 282 28.97 -1.37 26.37
C ASN A 282 30.20 -0.99 27.24
N LYS A 283 30.06 0.02 28.11
CA LYS A 283 31.05 0.41 29.12
C LYS A 283 30.83 -0.27 30.48
N GLY A 284 30.47 -1.55 30.47
CA GLY A 284 30.27 -2.34 31.70
C GLY A 284 28.79 -2.47 32.10
N ASN A 285 28.53 -3.06 33.26
CA ASN A 285 27.19 -3.48 33.69
C ASN A 285 26.23 -2.32 34.08
N THR A 286 26.77 -1.11 34.24
CA THR A 286 25.97 0.12 34.45
C THR A 286 25.66 0.85 33.16
N SER A 287 25.95 0.20 32.04
CA SER A 287 25.68 0.72 30.70
C SER A 287 24.74 -0.24 29.96
N ALA A 288 23.85 0.30 29.15
CA ALA A 288 22.85 -0.46 28.39
C ALA A 288 22.47 0.28 27.12
N THR A 289 21.84 -0.42 26.19
CA THR A 289 21.18 0.19 25.03
C THR A 289 19.85 -0.50 24.79
N GLY A 290 18.90 0.19 24.15
CA GLY A 290 17.58 -0.38 23.90
C GLY A 290 16.77 0.36 22.86
N VAL A 291 15.69 -0.31 22.47
CA VAL A 291 14.63 0.21 21.61
C VAL A 291 13.31 0.04 22.33
N ALA A 292 12.51 1.07 22.35
CA ALA A 292 11.25 1.07 23.07
C ALA A 292 10.16 1.86 22.37
N PHE A 293 8.92 1.55 22.72
CA PHE A 293 7.73 2.24 22.26
C PHE A 293 6.94 2.75 23.47
N THR A 294 6.34 3.91 23.33
CA THR A 294 5.52 4.48 24.41
C THR A 294 4.20 3.75 24.63
N ARG A 295 3.76 2.96 23.64
CA ARG A 295 2.63 2.01 23.73
C ARG A 295 2.99 0.73 22.99
N ASN A 296 2.26 -0.34 23.25
CA ASN A 296 2.46 -1.61 22.54
C ASN A 296 2.08 -1.47 21.04
N PRO A 297 3.03 -1.62 20.12
CA PRO A 297 2.77 -1.44 18.68
C PRO A 297 1.92 -2.55 18.05
N ALA A 298 1.72 -3.66 18.76
CA ALA A 298 0.94 -4.79 18.27
C ALA A 298 -0.57 -4.65 18.53
N ASN A 299 -0.94 -4.11 19.70
CA ASN A 299 -2.34 -4.01 20.14
C ASN A 299 -2.76 -2.60 20.60
N GLY A 300 -1.86 -1.64 20.70
CA GLY A 300 -2.12 -0.26 21.12
C GLY A 300 -2.18 -0.04 22.63
N ALA A 301 -2.06 -1.08 23.44
CA ALA A 301 -2.16 -0.95 24.89
C ALA A 301 -1.16 0.08 25.44
N LYS A 302 -1.63 0.89 26.42
CA LYS A 302 -0.79 1.89 27.07
C LYS A 302 0.14 1.25 28.10
N GLU A 303 1.19 0.64 27.60
CA GLU A 303 2.25 0.02 28.36
C GLU A 303 3.61 0.33 27.73
N PHE A 304 4.65 0.46 28.55
CA PHE A 304 6.00 0.65 28.04
C PHE A 304 6.49 -0.65 27.42
N TYR A 305 6.63 -0.64 26.11
CA TYR A 305 6.95 -1.82 25.33
C TYR A 305 8.34 -1.66 24.69
N GLY A 306 9.14 -2.71 24.73
CA GLY A 306 10.47 -2.71 24.12
C GLY A 306 11.48 -3.55 24.88
N ASP A 307 12.71 -3.52 24.36
CA ASP A 307 13.80 -4.37 24.84
C ASP A 307 15.07 -3.57 25.07
N TYR A 308 15.87 -4.04 26.02
CA TYR A 308 17.22 -3.52 26.28
C TYR A 308 18.24 -4.64 26.48
N LEU A 309 19.51 -4.27 26.28
CA LEU A 309 20.67 -5.13 26.58
C LEU A 309 21.66 -4.38 27.46
N VAL A 310 22.07 -5.01 28.52
CA VAL A 310 23.17 -4.53 29.39
C VAL A 310 24.51 -4.83 28.72
N ASN A 311 25.44 -3.90 28.83
CA ASN A 311 26.78 -3.99 28.28
C ASN A 311 26.81 -4.39 26.80
N ALA A 312 26.07 -3.61 25.97
CA ALA A 312 25.86 -3.87 24.54
C ALA A 312 25.84 -2.57 23.73
N GLN A 313 26.09 -2.68 22.43
CA GLN A 313 25.86 -1.60 21.46
C GLN A 313 24.49 -1.74 20.79
N GLY A 314 23.98 -0.65 20.18
CA GLY A 314 22.68 -0.62 19.53
C GLY A 314 22.50 -1.68 18.43
N GLU A 315 23.56 -2.01 17.72
CA GLU A 315 23.57 -3.06 16.70
C GLU A 315 23.27 -4.44 17.27
N ASP A 316 23.75 -4.73 18.49
CA ASP A 316 23.57 -6.03 19.16
C ASP A 316 22.09 -6.30 19.51
N VAL A 317 21.30 -5.23 19.78
CA VAL A 317 19.85 -5.33 20.03
C VAL A 317 19.09 -5.65 18.75
N VAL A 318 19.42 -4.95 17.67
CA VAL A 318 18.71 -5.07 16.38
C VAL A 318 19.07 -6.36 15.65
N ALA A 319 20.31 -6.82 15.78
CA ALA A 319 20.78 -8.05 15.13
C ALA A 319 20.29 -9.34 15.80
N GLY A 320 19.70 -9.27 17.00
CA GLY A 320 19.18 -10.44 17.71
C GLY A 320 20.25 -11.45 18.14
N ILE A 321 21.52 -11.03 18.25
CA ILE A 321 22.65 -11.91 18.57
C ILE A 321 22.62 -12.39 20.02
N ARG A 322 21.99 -11.60 20.90
CA ARG A 322 21.87 -11.86 22.35
C ARG A 322 20.41 -11.76 22.77
N ASN A 323 20.01 -12.54 23.79
CA ASN A 323 18.68 -12.43 24.38
C ASN A 323 18.52 -11.09 25.08
N THR A 324 17.49 -10.34 24.71
CA THR A 324 17.11 -9.06 25.27
C THR A 324 16.29 -9.22 26.54
N SER A 325 16.20 -8.17 27.36
CA SER A 325 15.29 -8.08 28.51
C SER A 325 14.20 -7.05 28.28
N PRO A 326 12.97 -7.28 28.77
CA PRO A 326 11.86 -6.34 28.62
C PRO A 326 12.15 -5.00 29.30
N ILE A 327 11.82 -3.88 28.63
CA ILE A 327 12.08 -2.52 29.11
C ILE A 327 11.49 -2.22 30.48
N ALA A 328 10.37 -2.86 30.84
CA ALA A 328 9.71 -2.70 32.13
C ALA A 328 10.58 -3.16 33.32
N GLU A 329 11.58 -4.02 33.09
CA GLU A 329 12.51 -4.50 34.11
C GLU A 329 13.68 -3.54 34.35
N LEU A 330 13.97 -2.62 33.44
CA LEU A 330 15.15 -1.75 33.46
C LEU A 330 15.31 -1.00 34.79
N LYS A 331 14.20 -0.49 35.36
CA LYS A 331 14.18 0.25 36.62
C LYS A 331 14.46 -0.60 37.86
N HIS A 332 14.61 -1.92 37.71
CA HIS A 332 14.93 -2.88 38.76
C HIS A 332 16.35 -3.45 38.63
N VAL A 333 17.11 -2.99 37.63
CA VAL A 333 18.48 -3.46 37.39
C VAL A 333 19.46 -2.61 38.18
N GLU A 334 20.34 -3.25 38.97
CA GLU A 334 21.33 -2.60 39.81
C GLU A 334 22.24 -1.64 39.02
N GLY A 335 22.19 -0.36 39.40
CA GLY A 335 22.95 0.72 38.75
C GLY A 335 22.31 1.33 37.50
N LEU A 336 21.08 0.89 37.13
CA LEU A 336 20.29 1.45 36.01
C LEU A 336 18.92 1.98 36.47
N GLU A 337 18.59 1.92 37.76
CA GLU A 337 17.26 2.21 38.34
C GLU A 337 16.83 3.65 38.07
N GLU A 338 17.74 4.62 38.15
CA GLU A 338 17.45 6.04 37.93
C GLU A 338 17.20 6.30 36.43
N ALA A 339 18.05 5.76 35.57
CA ALA A 339 17.90 5.87 34.12
C ALA A 339 16.60 5.20 33.64
N GLY A 340 16.19 4.08 34.27
CA GLY A 340 14.91 3.43 33.95
C GLY A 340 13.70 4.28 34.33
N ARG A 341 13.71 4.96 35.47
CA ARG A 341 12.64 5.90 35.88
C ARG A 341 12.62 7.14 35.00
N GLU A 342 13.79 7.73 34.69
CA GLU A 342 13.91 8.85 33.78
C GLU A 342 13.35 8.51 32.39
N LEU A 343 13.59 7.29 31.90
CA LEU A 343 13.06 6.84 30.60
C LEU A 343 11.52 6.72 30.63
N GLU A 344 10.92 6.23 31.71
CA GLU A 344 9.45 6.21 31.86
C GLU A 344 8.85 7.62 31.86
N GLU A 345 9.49 8.59 32.52
CA GLU A 345 9.06 9.99 32.50
C GLU A 345 9.17 10.59 31.09
N ILE A 346 10.23 10.25 30.36
CA ILE A 346 10.45 10.69 28.98
C ILE A 346 9.37 10.11 28.05
N PHE A 347 8.93 8.86 28.23
CA PHE A 347 7.86 8.28 27.42
C PHE A 347 6.56 9.09 27.51
N VAL A 348 6.18 9.46 28.74
CA VAL A 348 4.99 10.29 28.97
C VAL A 348 5.15 11.67 28.35
N LEU A 349 6.33 12.27 28.52
CA LEU A 349 6.62 13.59 27.92
C LEU A 349 6.56 13.57 26.40
N LEU A 350 7.10 12.52 25.77
CA LEU A 350 7.10 12.39 24.32
C LEU A 350 5.70 12.22 23.75
N GLU A 351 4.84 11.36 24.34
CA GLU A 351 3.44 11.24 23.91
C GLU A 351 2.68 12.56 24.05
N TYR A 352 2.88 13.25 25.19
CA TYR A 352 2.24 14.54 25.41
C TYR A 352 2.71 15.62 24.43
N HIS A 353 4.01 15.62 24.06
CA HIS A 353 4.57 16.60 23.15
C HIS A 353 4.23 16.34 21.68
N PHE A 354 4.36 15.08 21.24
CA PHE A 354 4.11 14.70 19.85
C PHE A 354 2.65 14.32 19.56
N HIS A 355 1.86 14.15 20.62
CA HIS A 355 0.48 13.67 20.53
C HIS A 355 0.34 12.36 19.75
N ASP A 356 1.36 11.48 19.78
CA ASP A 356 1.36 10.20 19.09
C ASP A 356 2.23 9.16 19.82
N MET A 357 2.03 7.88 19.49
CA MET A 357 2.91 6.80 19.97
C MET A 357 4.29 6.93 19.34
N MET A 358 5.32 6.96 20.19
CA MET A 358 6.68 7.16 19.74
C MET A 358 7.51 5.87 19.83
N ASP A 359 8.36 5.68 18.82
CA ASP A 359 9.44 4.70 18.76
C ASP A 359 10.75 5.40 19.13
N ILE A 360 11.51 4.81 20.03
CA ILE A 360 12.61 5.45 20.76
C ILE A 360 13.83 4.55 20.73
N GLU A 361 14.97 5.12 20.34
CA GLU A 361 16.29 4.51 20.55
C GLU A 361 17.02 5.26 21.67
N PHE A 362 17.54 4.54 22.64
CA PHE A 362 18.24 5.11 23.77
C PHE A 362 19.51 4.33 24.13
N THR A 363 20.41 4.98 24.83
CA THR A 363 21.61 4.36 25.40
C THR A 363 21.82 4.89 26.82
N ILE A 364 22.21 4.01 27.72
CA ILE A 364 22.64 4.36 29.08
C ILE A 364 24.14 4.15 29.14
N GLU A 365 24.89 5.20 29.43
CA GLU A 365 26.32 5.13 29.64
C GLU A 365 26.65 5.41 31.11
N GLN A 366 27.11 4.38 31.82
CA GLN A 366 27.50 4.48 33.24
C GLN A 366 26.39 5.12 34.11
N GLY A 367 25.17 4.60 33.99
CA GLY A 367 24.01 5.07 34.72
C GLY A 367 23.32 6.32 34.17
N LYS A 368 23.90 6.99 33.16
CA LYS A 368 23.34 8.21 32.56
C LYS A 368 22.60 7.90 31.27
N LEU A 369 21.32 8.30 31.21
CA LEU A 369 20.46 8.10 30.04
C LEU A 369 20.77 9.11 28.92
N PHE A 370 20.70 8.64 27.66
CA PHE A 370 20.77 9.45 26.44
C PHE A 370 19.76 9.00 25.42
N MET A 371 19.07 9.96 24.81
CA MET A 371 18.12 9.73 23.72
C MET A 371 18.83 9.87 22.39
N LEU A 372 18.81 8.81 21.57
CA LEU A 372 19.53 8.79 20.29
C LEU A 372 18.63 9.09 19.10
N GLN A 373 17.37 8.69 19.19
CA GLN A 373 16.37 8.89 18.15
C GLN A 373 14.96 8.78 18.72
N THR A 374 14.05 9.56 18.18
CA THR A 374 12.61 9.33 18.32
C THR A 374 11.93 9.48 16.97
N ARG A 375 10.86 8.73 16.75
CA ARG A 375 10.01 8.81 15.55
C ARG A 375 8.60 8.33 15.89
N VAL A 376 7.63 8.65 15.04
CA VAL A 376 6.29 8.08 15.14
C VAL A 376 6.40 6.56 15.00
N GLY A 377 5.87 5.82 15.97
CA GLY A 377 5.97 4.38 16.05
C GLY A 377 5.18 3.69 14.94
N LYS A 378 5.85 2.77 14.23
CA LYS A 378 5.14 1.85 13.34
C LYS A 378 4.29 0.90 14.17
N ARG A 379 3.07 0.64 13.71
CA ARG A 379 2.06 -0.12 14.47
C ARG A 379 1.18 -0.94 13.53
N THR A 380 0.53 -1.96 14.08
CA THR A 380 -0.49 -2.73 13.35
C THR A 380 -1.74 -1.88 13.12
N ALA A 381 -2.61 -2.32 12.21
CA ALA A 381 -3.88 -1.67 11.96
C ALA A 381 -4.77 -1.61 13.22
N ALA A 382 -4.87 -2.71 13.96
CA ALA A 382 -5.62 -2.76 15.23
C ALA A 382 -5.05 -1.78 16.27
N ALA A 383 -3.72 -1.73 16.42
CA ALA A 383 -3.07 -0.78 17.31
C ALA A 383 -3.29 0.67 16.87
N ALA A 384 -3.32 0.96 15.56
CA ALA A 384 -3.57 2.31 15.06
C ALA A 384 -4.97 2.82 15.46
N LEU A 385 -6.00 1.99 15.31
CA LEU A 385 -7.36 2.30 15.76
C LEU A 385 -7.40 2.52 17.26
N HIS A 386 -6.89 1.57 18.04
CA HIS A 386 -6.92 1.61 19.50
C HIS A 386 -6.22 2.86 20.04
N ILE A 387 -5.01 3.15 19.54
CA ILE A 387 -4.23 4.33 19.95
C ILE A 387 -4.97 5.64 19.60
N ALA A 388 -5.57 5.75 18.40
CA ALA A 388 -6.29 6.95 18.01
C ALA A 388 -7.48 7.24 18.93
N ILE A 389 -8.23 6.20 19.29
CA ILE A 389 -9.38 6.30 20.20
C ILE A 389 -8.95 6.59 21.64
N ASP A 390 -7.92 5.92 22.14
CA ASP A 390 -7.46 6.13 23.50
C ASP A 390 -6.86 7.53 23.67
N MET A 391 -6.11 8.02 22.71
CA MET A 391 -5.57 9.39 22.75
C MET A 391 -6.68 10.46 22.70
N GLU A 392 -7.79 10.21 22.01
CA GLU A 392 -8.97 11.09 22.07
C GLU A 392 -9.60 11.06 23.45
N LYS A 393 -9.82 9.88 24.04
CA LYS A 393 -10.34 9.73 25.41
C LYS A 393 -9.45 10.40 26.46
N GLU A 394 -8.14 10.36 26.25
CA GLU A 394 -7.14 11.02 27.11
C GLU A 394 -7.08 12.54 26.90
N GLY A 395 -7.73 13.07 25.85
CA GLY A 395 -7.73 14.50 25.50
C GLY A 395 -6.40 14.97 24.88
N LEU A 396 -5.58 14.06 24.36
CA LEU A 396 -4.34 14.38 23.66
C LEU A 396 -4.60 14.84 22.22
N ILE A 397 -5.64 14.29 21.58
CA ILE A 397 -6.08 14.66 20.23
C ILE A 397 -7.60 14.80 20.22
N ASP A 398 -8.14 15.43 19.19
CA ASP A 398 -9.58 15.48 18.95
C ASP A 398 -10.02 14.36 17.97
N LYS A 399 -11.33 14.20 17.77
CA LYS A 399 -11.90 13.21 16.86
C LYS A 399 -11.47 13.41 15.41
N LYS A 400 -11.29 14.68 14.98
CA LYS A 400 -10.82 14.98 13.63
C LYS A 400 -9.41 14.44 13.40
N GLU A 401 -8.54 14.69 14.35
CA GLU A 401 -7.17 14.19 14.28
C GLU A 401 -7.12 12.66 14.40
N ALA A 402 -7.95 12.05 15.23
CA ALA A 402 -8.06 10.60 15.34
C ALA A 402 -8.45 9.96 13.99
N VAL A 403 -9.45 10.50 13.29
CA VAL A 403 -9.88 10.07 11.95
C VAL A 403 -8.77 10.28 10.91
N ARG A 404 -8.05 11.40 10.94
CA ARG A 404 -6.94 11.68 10.00
C ARG A 404 -5.77 10.70 10.10
N ARG A 405 -5.52 10.15 11.30
CA ARG A 405 -4.32 9.31 11.57
C ARG A 405 -4.43 7.88 11.10
N VAL A 406 -5.62 7.36 11.02
CA VAL A 406 -5.85 5.98 10.59
C VAL A 406 -5.75 5.92 9.08
N ALA A 407 -4.76 5.19 8.54
CA ALA A 407 -4.66 5.03 7.10
C ALA A 407 -5.79 4.13 6.58
N PRO A 408 -6.56 4.56 5.57
CA PRO A 408 -7.70 3.77 5.07
C PRO A 408 -7.31 2.35 4.63
N ASP A 409 -6.16 2.19 3.98
CA ASP A 409 -5.67 0.88 3.54
C ASP A 409 -5.36 -0.09 4.70
N GLN A 410 -5.16 0.41 5.91
CA GLN A 410 -4.98 -0.45 7.09
C GLN A 410 -6.28 -1.17 7.46
N LEU A 411 -7.44 -0.59 7.15
CA LEU A 411 -8.74 -1.22 7.45
C LEU A 411 -8.95 -2.52 6.67
N ASP A 412 -8.45 -2.61 5.44
CA ASP A 412 -8.51 -3.85 4.65
C ASP A 412 -7.91 -5.05 5.41
N GLN A 413 -6.85 -4.82 6.19
CA GLN A 413 -6.20 -5.88 6.97
C GLN A 413 -7.07 -6.39 8.13
N LEU A 414 -8.04 -5.61 8.59
CA LEU A 414 -8.92 -5.96 9.70
C LEU A 414 -10.20 -6.66 9.26
N LEU A 415 -10.48 -6.68 7.97
CA LEU A 415 -11.73 -7.20 7.41
C LEU A 415 -11.59 -8.62 6.84
N HIS A 416 -10.36 -9.14 6.73
CA HIS A 416 -10.08 -10.42 6.09
C HIS A 416 -9.30 -11.37 7.01
N PRO A 417 -9.50 -12.71 6.88
CA PRO A 417 -8.69 -13.72 7.57
C PRO A 417 -7.19 -13.52 7.28
N GLN A 418 -6.34 -13.87 8.22
CA GLN A 418 -4.88 -13.80 8.11
C GLN A 418 -4.25 -15.13 8.53
N PHE A 419 -3.03 -15.41 8.06
CA PHE A 419 -2.26 -16.52 8.62
C PHE A 419 -1.94 -16.26 10.09
N ASP A 420 -2.07 -17.29 10.94
CA ASP A 420 -1.60 -17.18 12.32
C ASP A 420 -0.09 -16.85 12.31
N LYS A 421 0.28 -15.80 13.00
CA LYS A 421 1.67 -15.34 13.10
C LYS A 421 2.61 -16.36 13.77
N ASN A 422 2.02 -17.30 14.56
CA ASN A 422 2.76 -18.35 15.24
C ASN A 422 2.81 -19.64 14.41
N ALA A 423 2.14 -19.71 13.26
CA ALA A 423 2.20 -20.86 12.38
C ALA A 423 3.58 -20.93 11.72
N ASP A 424 4.17 -22.13 11.74
CA ASP A 424 5.42 -22.42 11.03
C ASP A 424 5.08 -22.92 9.61
N TYR A 425 5.55 -22.20 8.58
CA TYR A 425 5.31 -22.57 7.18
C TYR A 425 6.45 -22.10 6.26
N ASP A 426 6.71 -22.90 5.24
CA ASP A 426 7.65 -22.55 4.20
C ASP A 426 6.93 -21.90 3.00
N VAL A 427 7.43 -20.75 2.56
CA VAL A 427 6.90 -20.04 1.39
C VAL A 427 7.29 -20.79 0.13
N LEU A 428 6.30 -21.36 -0.56
CA LEU A 428 6.49 -22.09 -1.80
C LEU A 428 6.73 -21.16 -3.00
N ALA A 429 5.94 -20.12 -3.11
CA ALA A 429 6.00 -19.15 -4.19
C ALA A 429 5.48 -17.77 -3.75
N ARG A 430 5.78 -16.75 -4.55
CA ARG A 430 5.26 -15.39 -4.36
C ARG A 430 4.68 -14.87 -5.65
N GLY A 431 3.56 -14.15 -5.53
CA GLY A 431 2.90 -13.43 -6.61
C GLY A 431 2.52 -12.02 -6.19
N LEU A 432 1.65 -11.43 -6.97
CA LEU A 432 1.08 -10.10 -6.68
C LEU A 432 -0.06 -10.25 -5.67
N ASN A 433 -0.07 -9.40 -4.67
CA ASN A 433 -1.15 -9.26 -3.71
C ASN A 433 -2.36 -8.59 -4.39
N ALA A 434 -3.25 -9.41 -4.93
CA ALA A 434 -4.34 -8.98 -5.80
C ALA A 434 -5.64 -8.67 -5.03
N SER A 435 -6.00 -9.50 -4.04
CA SER A 435 -7.11 -9.25 -3.12
C SER A 435 -6.71 -9.69 -1.71
N PRO A 436 -6.93 -8.86 -0.67
CA PRO A 436 -6.44 -9.13 0.68
C PRO A 436 -7.13 -10.34 1.32
N GLY A 437 -6.52 -10.83 2.41
CA GLY A 437 -6.99 -11.98 3.15
C GLY A 437 -6.18 -13.25 2.90
N ALA A 438 -6.42 -14.25 3.71
CA ALA A 438 -5.81 -15.57 3.60
C ALA A 438 -6.87 -16.66 3.37
N ALA A 439 -6.54 -17.64 2.57
CA ALA A 439 -7.41 -18.79 2.28
C ALA A 439 -6.64 -20.10 2.37
N VAL A 440 -7.36 -21.17 2.75
CA VAL A 440 -6.85 -22.53 2.84
C VAL A 440 -7.86 -23.47 2.20
N GLY A 441 -7.42 -24.30 1.28
CA GLY A 441 -8.28 -25.27 0.64
C GLY A 441 -7.53 -26.25 -0.25
N GLU A 442 -8.27 -27.22 -0.79
CA GLU A 442 -7.76 -28.16 -1.77
C GLU A 442 -7.53 -27.44 -3.12
N ALA A 443 -6.39 -27.63 -3.74
CA ALA A 443 -6.11 -27.10 -5.07
C ALA A 443 -7.04 -27.73 -6.10
N VAL A 444 -7.78 -26.91 -6.86
CA VAL A 444 -8.64 -27.35 -7.97
C VAL A 444 -8.29 -26.54 -9.22
N PHE A 445 -8.31 -27.19 -10.39
CA PHE A 445 -7.76 -26.64 -11.62
C PHE A 445 -8.81 -26.26 -12.66
N SER A 446 -10.10 -26.41 -12.35
CA SER A 446 -11.19 -25.94 -13.20
C SER A 446 -12.33 -25.33 -12.38
N SER A 447 -13.11 -24.45 -13.00
CA SER A 447 -14.32 -23.86 -12.42
C SER A 447 -15.32 -24.95 -11.99
N ALA A 448 -15.51 -25.98 -12.81
CA ALA A 448 -16.43 -27.10 -12.51
C ALA A 448 -15.97 -27.93 -11.29
N ASP A 449 -14.64 -28.13 -11.13
CA ASP A 449 -14.11 -28.85 -9.97
C ASP A 449 -14.27 -28.04 -8.68
N ALA A 450 -14.16 -26.71 -8.76
CA ALA A 450 -14.38 -25.83 -7.62
C ALA A 450 -15.84 -25.89 -7.15
N VAL A 451 -16.78 -25.80 -8.08
CA VAL A 451 -18.22 -25.92 -7.76
C VAL A 451 -18.53 -27.30 -7.15
N ALA A 452 -18.03 -28.39 -7.75
CA ALA A 452 -18.22 -29.72 -7.23
C ALA A 452 -17.58 -29.95 -5.83
N ALA A 453 -16.44 -29.29 -5.56
CA ALA A 453 -15.82 -29.33 -4.23
C ALA A 453 -16.69 -28.60 -3.20
N ALA A 454 -17.20 -27.41 -3.51
CA ALA A 454 -18.09 -26.65 -2.64
C ALA A 454 -19.43 -27.37 -2.37
N GLU A 455 -20.06 -27.93 -3.41
CA GLU A 455 -21.28 -28.75 -3.26
C GLU A 455 -21.06 -29.97 -2.35
N ALA A 456 -19.84 -30.52 -2.36
CA ALA A 456 -19.43 -31.59 -1.46
C ALA A 456 -19.03 -31.13 -0.05
N GLY A 457 -19.14 -29.83 0.26
CA GLY A 457 -18.75 -29.23 1.52
C GLY A 457 -17.22 -29.16 1.74
N ARG A 458 -16.42 -29.26 0.69
CA ARG A 458 -14.95 -29.17 0.75
C ARG A 458 -14.49 -27.77 0.39
N LYS A 459 -13.58 -27.24 1.19
CA LYS A 459 -12.93 -25.96 0.92
C LYS A 459 -11.88 -26.10 -0.16
N CYS A 460 -11.91 -25.25 -1.19
CA CYS A 460 -10.97 -25.32 -2.29
C CYS A 460 -10.37 -23.96 -2.64
N VAL A 461 -9.22 -24.00 -3.28
CA VAL A 461 -8.55 -22.86 -3.89
C VAL A 461 -8.51 -23.09 -5.40
N LEU A 462 -9.07 -22.17 -6.15
CA LEU A 462 -9.09 -22.25 -7.61
C LEU A 462 -7.73 -21.83 -8.18
N VAL A 463 -7.06 -22.75 -8.86
CA VAL A 463 -5.72 -22.56 -9.44
C VAL A 463 -5.83 -22.51 -10.95
N ARG A 464 -5.56 -21.38 -11.56
CA ARG A 464 -5.69 -21.16 -13.02
C ARG A 464 -4.44 -20.50 -13.57
N TRP A 465 -4.20 -20.67 -14.88
CA TRP A 465 -3.20 -19.85 -15.57
C TRP A 465 -3.60 -18.40 -15.55
N GLU A 466 -4.83 -18.11 -15.94
CA GLU A 466 -5.59 -16.86 -15.75
C GLU A 466 -7.06 -17.20 -15.61
N THR A 467 -7.88 -16.28 -15.11
CA THR A 467 -9.34 -16.49 -15.08
C THR A 467 -10.02 -15.67 -16.19
N ASN A 468 -11.17 -16.16 -16.61
CA ASN A 468 -12.06 -15.51 -17.58
C ASN A 468 -13.50 -15.52 -17.05
N PRO A 469 -14.47 -14.88 -17.71
CA PRO A 469 -15.87 -14.85 -17.23
C PRO A 469 -16.51 -16.22 -17.01
N ASP A 470 -16.08 -17.26 -17.73
CA ASP A 470 -16.59 -18.61 -17.54
C ASP A 470 -16.11 -19.26 -16.23
N ASP A 471 -15.07 -18.74 -15.63
CA ASP A 471 -14.57 -19.21 -14.34
C ASP A 471 -15.34 -18.63 -13.13
N LEU A 472 -16.24 -17.68 -13.33
CA LEU A 472 -16.92 -16.94 -12.26
C LEU A 472 -17.63 -17.89 -11.25
N ALA A 473 -18.28 -18.93 -11.72
CA ALA A 473 -18.95 -19.89 -10.84
C ALA A 473 -17.97 -20.61 -9.91
N GLY A 474 -16.79 -21.00 -10.45
CA GLY A 474 -15.72 -21.61 -9.67
C GLY A 474 -15.03 -20.61 -8.75
N MET A 475 -14.91 -19.33 -9.15
CA MET A 475 -14.36 -18.27 -8.30
C MET A 475 -15.27 -18.00 -7.10
N ILE A 476 -16.57 -18.00 -7.28
CA ILE A 476 -17.57 -17.85 -6.19
C ILE A 476 -17.53 -19.05 -5.24
N ALA A 477 -17.31 -20.24 -5.75
CA ALA A 477 -17.29 -21.48 -4.96
C ALA A 477 -15.97 -21.69 -4.20
N ALA A 478 -14.90 -21.03 -4.58
CA ALA A 478 -13.57 -21.19 -3.99
C ALA A 478 -13.35 -20.27 -2.78
N GLU A 479 -12.63 -20.75 -1.76
CA GLU A 479 -12.19 -19.92 -0.61
C GLU A 479 -11.11 -18.90 -1.01
N GLY A 480 -10.40 -19.12 -2.10
CA GLY A 480 -9.36 -18.25 -2.62
C GLY A 480 -8.97 -18.57 -4.05
N ILE A 481 -8.31 -17.62 -4.70
CA ILE A 481 -7.97 -17.67 -6.12
C ILE A 481 -6.45 -17.49 -6.30
N LEU A 482 -5.86 -18.37 -7.11
CA LEU A 482 -4.44 -18.39 -7.42
C LEU A 482 -4.23 -18.43 -8.93
N THR A 483 -3.56 -17.42 -9.50
CA THR A 483 -3.22 -17.45 -10.93
C THR A 483 -1.72 -17.34 -11.16
N SER A 484 -1.21 -18.04 -12.17
CA SER A 484 0.18 -17.92 -12.58
C SER A 484 0.42 -16.69 -13.46
N HIS A 485 -0.62 -16.17 -14.10
CA HIS A 485 -0.58 -14.98 -14.94
C HIS A 485 -1.59 -13.93 -14.47
N GLY A 486 -1.40 -12.67 -14.91
CA GLY A 486 -2.29 -11.56 -14.58
C GLY A 486 -1.75 -10.61 -13.51
N GLY A 487 -2.18 -9.35 -13.59
CA GLY A 487 -1.83 -8.26 -12.69
C GLY A 487 -2.86 -8.07 -11.56
N LYS A 488 -2.65 -7.04 -10.73
CA LYS A 488 -3.58 -6.63 -9.65
C LYS A 488 -4.96 -6.16 -10.15
N THR A 489 -5.10 -5.99 -11.43
CA THR A 489 -6.29 -5.48 -12.11
C THR A 489 -6.82 -6.48 -13.14
N SER A 490 -6.22 -7.70 -13.19
CA SER A 490 -6.74 -8.80 -14.01
C SER A 490 -8.16 -9.21 -13.58
N HIS A 491 -8.88 -9.93 -14.44
CA HIS A 491 -10.21 -10.46 -14.16
C HIS A 491 -10.24 -11.19 -12.81
N ALA A 492 -9.24 -12.06 -12.53
CA ALA A 492 -9.13 -12.73 -11.24
C ALA A 492 -9.08 -11.76 -10.06
N ALA A 493 -8.25 -10.73 -10.16
CA ALA A 493 -8.04 -9.74 -9.10
C ALA A 493 -9.29 -8.88 -8.84
N VAL A 494 -9.96 -8.46 -9.92
CA VAL A 494 -11.14 -7.59 -9.85
C VAL A 494 -12.32 -8.31 -9.24
N ILE A 495 -12.62 -9.50 -9.76
CA ILE A 495 -13.73 -10.31 -9.27
C ILE A 495 -13.47 -10.77 -7.83
N ALA A 496 -12.26 -11.24 -7.52
CA ALA A 496 -11.89 -11.62 -6.16
C ALA A 496 -12.09 -10.48 -5.15
N ARG A 497 -11.65 -9.25 -5.49
CA ARG A 497 -11.90 -8.07 -4.65
C ARG A 497 -13.38 -7.73 -4.51
N GLY A 498 -14.13 -7.85 -5.60
CA GLY A 498 -15.58 -7.65 -5.57
C GLY A 498 -16.27 -8.60 -4.61
N MET A 499 -15.82 -9.86 -4.54
CA MET A 499 -16.38 -10.91 -3.68
C MET A 499 -15.72 -10.95 -2.28
N GLY A 500 -14.68 -10.17 -2.02
CA GLY A 500 -13.90 -10.26 -0.79
C GLY A 500 -13.10 -11.57 -0.65
N ALA A 501 -12.88 -12.29 -1.74
CA ALA A 501 -12.11 -13.52 -1.73
C ALA A 501 -10.60 -13.24 -1.81
N PRO A 502 -9.75 -13.90 -0.99
CA PRO A 502 -8.31 -13.79 -1.08
C PRO A 502 -7.78 -14.17 -2.45
N CYS A 503 -6.87 -13.36 -3.03
CA CYS A 503 -6.34 -13.63 -4.35
C CYS A 503 -4.85 -13.31 -4.47
N VAL A 504 -4.10 -14.25 -5.04
CA VAL A 504 -2.70 -14.07 -5.44
C VAL A 504 -2.61 -14.28 -6.95
N CYS A 505 -2.21 -13.24 -7.68
CA CYS A 505 -2.05 -13.28 -9.14
C CYS A 505 -0.59 -13.25 -9.57
N GLY A 506 -0.32 -13.61 -10.84
CA GLY A 506 1.00 -13.46 -11.43
C GLY A 506 2.10 -14.25 -10.74
N VAL A 507 1.80 -15.44 -10.28
CA VAL A 507 2.79 -16.34 -9.68
C VAL A 507 3.56 -17.05 -10.80
N GLU A 508 4.49 -16.34 -11.45
CA GLU A 508 5.24 -16.82 -12.62
C GLU A 508 6.03 -18.13 -12.37
N ALA A 509 6.33 -18.41 -11.10
CA ALA A 509 6.96 -19.67 -10.71
C ALA A 509 6.05 -20.89 -10.93
N LEU A 510 4.72 -20.71 -11.02
CA LEU A 510 3.77 -21.80 -11.23
C LEU A 510 3.56 -22.06 -12.72
N LYS A 511 3.82 -23.29 -13.16
CA LYS A 511 3.46 -23.77 -14.49
C LYS A 511 2.28 -24.72 -14.36
N ILE A 512 1.11 -24.26 -14.80
CA ILE A 512 -0.17 -24.96 -14.66
C ILE A 512 -0.41 -25.83 -15.87
N ASP A 513 -0.77 -27.10 -15.62
CA ASP A 513 -1.19 -28.08 -16.59
C ASP A 513 -2.64 -28.49 -16.22
N ALA A 514 -3.60 -27.78 -16.80
CA ALA A 514 -5.01 -28.00 -16.49
C ALA A 514 -5.53 -29.39 -16.92
N GLU A 515 -4.96 -29.99 -17.98
CA GLU A 515 -5.35 -31.33 -18.43
C GLU A 515 -4.91 -32.41 -17.44
N LYS A 516 -3.71 -32.27 -16.86
CA LYS A 516 -3.23 -33.18 -15.82
C LYS A 516 -3.65 -32.79 -14.42
N LYS A 517 -4.37 -31.67 -14.28
CA LYS A 517 -4.81 -31.11 -13.01
C LYS A 517 -3.67 -31.00 -12.01
N GLN A 518 -2.61 -30.29 -12.41
CA GLN A 518 -1.43 -30.08 -11.58
C GLN A 518 -0.70 -28.78 -11.92
N ALA A 519 0.07 -28.27 -10.98
CA ALA A 519 1.00 -27.17 -11.17
C ALA A 519 2.42 -27.56 -10.73
N THR A 520 3.43 -27.21 -11.50
CA THR A 520 4.84 -27.41 -11.15
C THR A 520 5.45 -26.08 -10.74
N VAL A 521 6.32 -26.09 -9.73
CA VAL A 521 6.98 -24.88 -9.22
C VAL A 521 8.36 -24.77 -9.82
N ALA A 522 8.60 -23.74 -10.63
CA ALA A 522 9.87 -23.54 -11.32
C ALA A 522 11.05 -23.45 -10.34
N GLY A 523 12.15 -24.15 -10.65
CA GLY A 523 13.34 -24.18 -9.79
C GLY A 523 13.27 -25.13 -8.60
N THR A 524 12.19 -25.90 -8.48
CA THR A 524 12.01 -26.95 -7.45
C THR A 524 11.50 -28.25 -8.05
N ASP A 525 11.48 -29.33 -7.26
CA ASP A 525 10.84 -30.60 -7.64
C ASP A 525 9.38 -30.69 -7.15
N VAL A 526 8.81 -29.58 -6.65
CA VAL A 526 7.45 -29.58 -6.09
C VAL A 526 6.42 -29.57 -7.21
N VAL A 527 5.43 -30.45 -7.06
CA VAL A 527 4.24 -30.54 -7.92
C VAL A 527 3.01 -30.49 -7.04
N ILE A 528 2.17 -29.46 -7.27
CA ILE A 528 0.84 -29.35 -6.65
C ILE A 528 -0.13 -30.14 -7.52
N LYS A 529 -0.85 -31.08 -6.96
CA LYS A 529 -1.89 -31.86 -7.64
C LYS A 529 -3.27 -31.49 -7.16
N GLU A 530 -4.27 -31.85 -7.95
CA GLU A 530 -5.67 -31.72 -7.53
C GLU A 530 -5.92 -32.43 -6.20
N GLY A 531 -6.54 -31.72 -5.24
CA GLY A 531 -6.79 -32.19 -3.89
C GLY A 531 -5.66 -31.95 -2.89
N ASP A 532 -4.47 -31.50 -3.33
CA ASP A 532 -3.43 -31.08 -2.39
C ASP A 532 -3.86 -29.81 -1.63
N MET A 533 -3.64 -29.81 -0.31
CA MET A 533 -3.92 -28.61 0.49
C MET A 533 -2.93 -27.52 0.16
N ILE A 534 -3.42 -26.33 -0.13
CA ILE A 534 -2.63 -25.12 -0.31
C ILE A 534 -3.20 -23.97 0.50
N SER A 535 -2.35 -23.09 0.91
CA SER A 535 -2.71 -21.85 1.58
C SER A 535 -2.18 -20.66 0.80
N LEU A 536 -2.96 -19.61 0.72
CA LEU A 536 -2.53 -18.35 0.11
C LEU A 536 -2.84 -17.17 1.02
N ASP A 537 -1.94 -16.18 1.00
CA ASP A 537 -2.15 -14.89 1.63
C ASP A 537 -2.15 -13.80 0.56
N GLY A 538 -3.34 -13.37 0.19
CA GLY A 538 -3.55 -12.31 -0.77
C GLY A 538 -3.09 -10.94 -0.31
N THR A 539 -2.87 -10.73 1.00
CA THR A 539 -2.33 -9.49 1.56
C THR A 539 -0.83 -9.35 1.29
N SER A 540 -0.08 -10.43 1.42
CA SER A 540 1.38 -10.48 1.23
C SER A 540 1.83 -11.08 -0.10
N GLY A 541 0.92 -11.70 -0.87
CA GLY A 541 1.21 -12.41 -2.11
C GLY A 541 1.94 -13.74 -1.92
N ILE A 542 1.74 -14.40 -0.78
CA ILE A 542 2.42 -15.67 -0.42
C ILE A 542 1.55 -16.86 -0.81
N VAL A 543 2.20 -17.93 -1.31
CA VAL A 543 1.61 -19.24 -1.55
C VAL A 543 2.40 -20.28 -0.75
N VAL A 544 1.69 -21.16 -0.05
CA VAL A 544 2.24 -22.22 0.82
C VAL A 544 1.65 -23.56 0.41
N LEU A 545 2.46 -24.60 0.38
CA LEU A 545 1.98 -25.98 0.23
C LEU A 545 1.62 -26.53 1.63
N GLY A 546 0.39 -26.96 1.79
CA GLY A 546 -0.15 -27.38 3.07
C GLY A 546 -1.16 -26.39 3.65
N ALA A 547 -1.83 -26.81 4.73
CA ALA A 547 -2.77 -25.97 5.46
C ALA A 547 -2.03 -25.12 6.52
N VAL A 548 -2.26 -23.81 6.48
CA VAL A 548 -1.80 -22.86 7.51
C VAL A 548 -3.01 -22.44 8.33
N ASP A 549 -2.89 -22.41 9.64
CA ASP A 549 -3.97 -21.96 10.52
C ASP A 549 -4.31 -20.49 10.24
N LEU A 550 -5.62 -20.21 10.12
CA LEU A 550 -6.15 -18.88 9.88
C LEU A 550 -6.71 -18.29 11.17
N VAL A 551 -6.45 -17.00 11.36
CA VAL A 551 -7.10 -16.20 12.41
C VAL A 551 -7.88 -15.06 11.78
N MET A 552 -9.12 -14.87 12.23
CA MET A 552 -9.84 -13.64 11.97
C MET A 552 -9.27 -12.55 12.87
N PRO A 553 -8.87 -11.39 12.36
CA PRO A 553 -8.57 -10.26 13.21
C PRO A 553 -9.79 -9.97 14.08
N GLU A 554 -9.56 -9.74 15.36
CA GLU A 554 -10.65 -9.31 16.25
C GLU A 554 -11.14 -7.94 15.78
N LEU A 555 -12.37 -7.90 15.25
CA LEU A 555 -13.07 -6.65 14.98
C LEU A 555 -13.43 -6.07 16.36
N THR A 556 -12.58 -5.21 16.84
CA THR A 556 -12.83 -4.47 18.10
C THR A 556 -13.86 -3.39 17.84
N GLY A 557 -14.66 -3.02 18.85
CA GLY A 557 -15.58 -1.87 18.75
C GLY A 557 -14.89 -0.53 18.46
N ASP A 558 -13.56 -0.55 18.35
CA ASP A 558 -12.74 0.56 17.94
C ASP A 558 -12.95 0.92 16.45
N LEU A 559 -13.14 -0.10 15.58
CA LEU A 559 -13.48 0.14 14.17
C LEU A 559 -14.83 0.88 14.05
N ASP A 560 -15.85 0.40 14.76
CA ASP A 560 -17.17 1.03 14.74
C ASP A 560 -17.10 2.47 15.24
N THR A 561 -16.33 2.72 16.31
CA THR A 561 -16.14 4.05 16.87
C THR A 561 -15.49 5.03 15.88
N ILE A 562 -14.42 4.62 15.21
CA ILE A 562 -13.73 5.47 14.20
C ILE A 562 -14.65 5.73 13.00
N LEU A 563 -15.38 4.71 12.55
CA LEU A 563 -16.30 4.87 11.42
C LEU A 563 -17.52 5.73 11.77
N GLU A 564 -18.02 5.66 13.00
CA GLU A 564 -19.07 6.58 13.49
C GLU A 564 -18.56 8.03 13.49
N TRP A 565 -17.33 8.27 13.95
CA TRP A 565 -16.74 9.60 13.89
C TRP A 565 -16.53 10.07 12.44
N ALA A 566 -16.05 9.18 11.57
CA ALA A 566 -15.87 9.46 10.15
C ALA A 566 -17.18 9.87 9.47
N ASP A 567 -18.27 9.15 9.74
CA ASP A 567 -19.60 9.49 9.20
C ASP A 567 -20.08 10.88 9.63
N GLY A 568 -19.63 11.37 10.79
CA GLY A 568 -19.92 12.72 11.25
C GLY A 568 -19.17 13.83 10.48
N PHE A 569 -18.12 13.51 9.75
CA PHE A 569 -17.28 14.47 9.03
C PHE A 569 -17.40 14.38 7.51
N ARG A 570 -17.68 13.20 6.94
CA ARG A 570 -17.76 13.02 5.50
C ARG A 570 -18.91 13.82 4.88
N LYS A 571 -18.67 14.33 3.68
CA LYS A 571 -19.67 14.96 2.83
C LYS A 571 -20.23 13.96 1.82
N LEU A 572 -19.34 13.15 1.24
CA LEU A 572 -19.71 12.09 0.29
C LEU A 572 -20.53 10.99 0.95
N GLY A 573 -21.64 10.60 0.31
CA GLY A 573 -22.32 9.34 0.57
C GLY A 573 -21.40 8.17 0.18
N VAL A 574 -21.52 7.05 0.88
CA VAL A 574 -20.82 5.81 0.50
C VAL A 574 -21.86 4.74 0.26
N ARG A 575 -22.03 4.36 -1.01
CA ARG A 575 -22.87 3.26 -1.47
C ARG A 575 -21.99 2.04 -1.78
N ALA A 576 -22.61 0.88 -1.99
CA ALA A 576 -21.89 -0.32 -2.38
C ALA A 576 -22.28 -0.82 -3.76
N ASN A 577 -21.39 -1.61 -4.37
CA ASN A 577 -21.71 -2.41 -5.57
C ASN A 577 -22.08 -3.81 -5.08
N ALA A 578 -23.33 -4.22 -5.29
CA ALA A 578 -23.84 -5.53 -4.86
C ALA A 578 -24.83 -6.06 -5.88
N ASP A 579 -24.70 -7.34 -6.21
CA ASP A 579 -25.43 -7.98 -7.29
C ASP A 579 -26.39 -9.09 -6.79
N ASN A 580 -26.39 -9.37 -5.48
CA ASN A 580 -27.22 -10.35 -4.80
C ASN A 580 -27.62 -9.86 -3.39
N PRO A 581 -28.65 -10.49 -2.76
CA PRO A 581 -29.12 -10.10 -1.43
C PRO A 581 -28.07 -10.23 -0.31
N GLU A 582 -27.19 -11.21 -0.40
CA GLU A 582 -26.13 -11.47 0.57
C GLU A 582 -25.12 -10.31 0.61
N ASP A 583 -24.66 -9.88 -0.57
CA ASP A 583 -23.76 -8.73 -0.69
C ASP A 583 -24.46 -7.42 -0.28
N ALA A 584 -25.75 -7.29 -0.58
CA ALA A 584 -26.54 -6.13 -0.16
C ALA A 584 -26.63 -6.05 1.37
N LYS A 585 -26.89 -7.18 2.04
CA LYS A 585 -26.89 -7.25 3.50
C LYS A 585 -25.53 -6.92 4.09
N LEU A 586 -24.47 -7.53 3.57
CA LEU A 586 -23.09 -7.26 4.02
C LEU A 586 -22.74 -5.78 3.88
N SER A 587 -23.14 -5.16 2.75
CA SER A 587 -22.95 -3.75 2.50
C SER A 587 -23.64 -2.87 3.54
N ARG A 588 -24.88 -3.21 3.89
CA ARG A 588 -25.65 -2.53 4.93
C ARG A 588 -25.00 -2.69 6.31
N ASP A 589 -24.53 -3.90 6.62
CA ASP A 589 -23.83 -4.20 7.88
C ASP A 589 -22.53 -3.40 8.00
N PHE A 590 -21.83 -3.14 6.89
CA PHE A 590 -20.64 -2.26 6.84
C PHE A 590 -20.99 -0.76 6.79
N GLY A 591 -22.28 -0.40 6.82
CA GLY A 591 -22.73 0.99 6.91
C GLY A 591 -22.84 1.71 5.57
N ALA A 592 -23.02 1.00 4.46
CA ALA A 592 -23.33 1.61 3.17
C ALA A 592 -24.67 2.37 3.23
N SER A 593 -24.72 3.55 2.61
CA SER A 593 -25.91 4.39 2.53
C SER A 593 -26.86 3.99 1.37
N GLY A 594 -26.58 2.89 0.69
CA GLY A 594 -27.36 2.37 -0.44
C GLY A 594 -26.51 1.46 -1.32
N ILE A 595 -27.12 0.96 -2.39
CA ILE A 595 -26.41 0.29 -3.49
C ILE A 595 -26.28 1.27 -4.66
N GLY A 596 -25.04 1.57 -5.07
CA GLY A 596 -24.75 2.47 -6.19
C GLY A 596 -24.61 1.74 -7.53
N LEU A 597 -24.47 0.42 -7.51
CA LEU A 597 -24.47 -0.42 -8.71
C LEU A 597 -24.92 -1.83 -8.38
N CYS A 598 -26.01 -2.26 -9.02
CA CYS A 598 -26.40 -3.65 -9.16
C CYS A 598 -26.32 -4.02 -10.64
N ARG A 599 -25.46 -5.00 -10.96
CA ARG A 599 -25.23 -5.51 -12.33
C ARG A 599 -26.19 -6.63 -12.63
N THR A 600 -27.14 -6.41 -13.53
CA THR A 600 -28.15 -7.40 -13.85
C THR A 600 -27.65 -8.58 -14.67
N GLU A 601 -26.50 -8.45 -15.35
CA GLU A 601 -25.86 -9.53 -16.08
C GLU A 601 -25.45 -10.70 -15.19
N HIS A 602 -25.03 -10.43 -13.96
CA HIS A 602 -24.66 -11.47 -13.01
C HIS A 602 -25.85 -12.35 -12.61
N MET A 603 -27.07 -11.81 -12.69
CA MET A 603 -28.30 -12.57 -12.44
C MET A 603 -28.65 -13.57 -13.54
N PHE A 604 -27.99 -13.49 -14.71
CA PHE A 604 -28.16 -14.44 -15.82
C PHE A 604 -27.14 -15.57 -15.87
N LEU A 605 -26.24 -15.65 -14.89
CA LEU A 605 -25.20 -16.66 -14.80
C LEU A 605 -25.71 -17.95 -14.09
N GLY A 606 -24.86 -18.97 -14.08
CA GLY A 606 -25.20 -20.28 -13.49
C GLY A 606 -26.29 -21.02 -14.28
N GLU A 607 -27.27 -21.61 -13.62
CA GLU A 607 -28.37 -22.37 -14.25
C GLU A 607 -29.21 -21.51 -15.20
N ARG A 608 -29.29 -20.22 -14.99
CA ARG A 608 -30.07 -19.28 -15.81
C ARG A 608 -29.40 -18.95 -17.14
N LYS A 609 -28.11 -19.25 -17.31
CA LYS A 609 -27.37 -19.02 -18.58
C LYS A 609 -28.08 -19.71 -19.76
N GLN A 610 -28.67 -20.88 -19.59
CA GLN A 610 -29.41 -21.59 -20.64
C GLN A 610 -30.67 -20.86 -21.10
N ILE A 611 -31.31 -20.10 -20.20
CA ILE A 611 -32.54 -19.37 -20.53
C ILE A 611 -32.20 -18.19 -21.42
N ILE A 612 -31.20 -17.40 -21.07
CA ILE A 612 -30.73 -16.24 -21.89
C ILE A 612 -30.16 -16.73 -23.23
N GLN A 613 -29.43 -17.85 -23.26
CA GLN A 613 -28.95 -18.48 -24.50
C GLN A 613 -30.13 -18.90 -25.39
N THR A 614 -31.21 -19.47 -24.83
CA THR A 614 -32.42 -19.80 -25.56
C THR A 614 -33.06 -18.59 -26.19
N PHE A 615 -33.12 -17.47 -25.49
CA PHE A 615 -33.61 -16.21 -26.05
C PHE A 615 -32.73 -15.71 -27.22
N ILE A 616 -31.39 -15.74 -27.05
CA ILE A 616 -30.45 -15.23 -28.06
C ILE A 616 -30.43 -16.09 -29.31
N LEU A 617 -30.39 -17.40 -29.14
CA LEU A 617 -30.20 -18.38 -30.22
C LEU A 617 -31.47 -18.83 -30.94
N ASN A 618 -32.68 -18.40 -30.54
CA ASN A 618 -33.93 -18.79 -31.17
C ASN A 618 -34.56 -17.64 -31.99
N ASP A 619 -35.09 -17.93 -33.16
CA ASP A 619 -35.82 -16.99 -33.99
C ASP A 619 -37.35 -17.10 -33.81
N ASP A 620 -37.82 -18.15 -33.13
CA ASP A 620 -39.22 -18.38 -32.83
C ASP A 620 -39.66 -17.41 -31.69
N GLU A 621 -40.61 -16.54 -32.03
CA GLU A 621 -41.13 -15.52 -31.13
C GLU A 621 -41.76 -16.15 -29.86
N ALA A 622 -42.46 -17.26 -29.97
CA ALA A 622 -43.08 -17.93 -28.84
C ALA A 622 -42.03 -18.54 -27.89
N VAL A 623 -40.90 -19.03 -28.42
CA VAL A 623 -39.80 -19.56 -27.61
C VAL A 623 -39.08 -18.40 -26.90
N ARG A 624 -38.85 -17.29 -27.57
CA ARG A 624 -38.27 -16.06 -26.98
C ARG A 624 -39.15 -15.49 -25.88
N GLU A 625 -40.47 -15.36 -26.13
CA GLU A 625 -41.42 -14.87 -25.11
C GLU A 625 -41.43 -15.78 -23.88
N LYS A 626 -41.37 -17.10 -24.05
CA LYS A 626 -41.30 -18.03 -22.92
C LYS A 626 -40.01 -17.82 -22.12
N ALA A 627 -38.86 -17.73 -22.79
CA ALA A 627 -37.58 -17.49 -22.15
C ALA A 627 -37.58 -16.17 -21.36
N VAL A 628 -38.13 -15.08 -21.96
CA VAL A 628 -38.29 -13.78 -21.29
C VAL A 628 -39.20 -13.89 -20.08
N GLY A 629 -40.27 -14.68 -20.13
CA GLY A 629 -41.13 -14.94 -18.96
C GLY A 629 -40.40 -15.61 -17.81
N GLU A 630 -39.56 -16.61 -18.11
CA GLU A 630 -38.75 -17.30 -17.10
C GLU A 630 -37.70 -16.37 -16.49
N LEU A 631 -37.03 -15.51 -17.30
CA LEU A 631 -36.11 -14.49 -16.83
C LEU A 631 -36.80 -13.45 -15.96
N PHE A 632 -38.00 -13.02 -16.32
CA PHE A 632 -38.81 -12.06 -15.56
C PHE A 632 -39.11 -12.58 -14.13
N GLU A 633 -39.54 -13.83 -14.00
CA GLU A 633 -39.83 -14.42 -12.69
C GLU A 633 -38.56 -14.52 -11.84
N ALA A 634 -37.44 -14.94 -12.44
CA ALA A 634 -36.16 -15.06 -11.76
C ALA A 634 -35.66 -13.72 -11.25
N GLN A 635 -35.58 -12.70 -12.11
CA GLN A 635 -35.12 -11.37 -11.73
C GLN A 635 -36.07 -10.66 -10.75
N THR A 636 -37.39 -10.90 -10.85
CA THR A 636 -38.35 -10.37 -9.86
C THR A 636 -38.01 -10.89 -8.46
N GLY A 637 -37.62 -12.19 -8.35
CA GLY A 637 -37.15 -12.78 -7.10
C GLY A 637 -35.86 -12.16 -6.56
N ASP A 638 -34.90 -11.94 -7.44
CA ASP A 638 -33.60 -11.34 -7.07
C ASP A 638 -33.79 -9.90 -6.57
N PHE A 639 -34.51 -9.07 -7.32
CA PHE A 639 -34.80 -7.69 -6.93
C PHE A 639 -35.62 -7.61 -5.63
N TYR A 640 -36.59 -8.51 -5.45
CA TYR A 640 -37.32 -8.58 -4.20
C TYR A 640 -36.37 -8.84 -3.02
N GLY A 641 -35.47 -9.80 -3.15
CA GLY A 641 -34.47 -10.09 -2.12
C GLY A 641 -33.58 -8.89 -1.81
N MET A 642 -32.99 -8.28 -2.85
CA MET A 642 -32.11 -7.11 -2.71
C MET A 642 -32.81 -5.90 -2.06
N PHE A 643 -33.98 -5.54 -2.57
CA PHE A 643 -34.71 -4.37 -2.06
C PHE A 643 -35.19 -4.57 -0.62
N LYS A 644 -35.48 -5.82 -0.25
CA LYS A 644 -35.84 -6.19 1.13
C LYS A 644 -34.68 -5.99 2.10
N GLU A 645 -33.46 -6.43 1.73
CA GLU A 645 -32.28 -6.22 2.56
C GLU A 645 -31.91 -4.73 2.67
N MET A 646 -32.21 -3.95 1.63
CA MET A 646 -31.94 -2.50 1.58
C MET A 646 -33.16 -1.63 1.90
N ASP A 647 -34.10 -2.14 2.68
CA ASP A 647 -35.32 -1.40 3.06
C ASP A 647 -35.00 0.00 3.59
N GLY A 648 -35.63 1.03 3.00
CA GLY A 648 -35.42 2.45 3.30
C GLY A 648 -34.20 3.09 2.63
N LEU A 649 -33.35 2.30 1.94
CA LEU A 649 -32.11 2.79 1.29
C LEU A 649 -32.21 2.65 -0.25
N PRO A 650 -31.57 3.57 -1.02
CA PRO A 650 -31.57 3.55 -2.48
C PRO A 650 -30.80 2.35 -3.03
N VAL A 651 -31.31 1.79 -4.14
CA VAL A 651 -30.68 0.69 -4.89
C VAL A 651 -30.68 1.02 -6.38
N ILE A 652 -29.51 1.35 -6.94
CA ILE A 652 -29.36 1.58 -8.38
C ILE A 652 -29.22 0.25 -9.09
N VAL A 653 -30.17 -0.05 -9.97
CA VAL A 653 -30.15 -1.22 -10.83
C VAL A 653 -29.75 -0.80 -12.24
N ARG A 654 -28.58 -1.25 -12.70
CA ARG A 654 -28.14 -1.07 -14.08
C ARG A 654 -28.87 -2.07 -15.00
N LEU A 655 -29.54 -1.56 -16.03
CA LEU A 655 -30.06 -2.45 -17.05
C LEU A 655 -28.94 -3.19 -17.80
N LEU A 656 -29.30 -4.28 -18.47
CA LEU A 656 -28.34 -5.18 -19.13
C LEU A 656 -27.31 -4.40 -19.97
N ASP A 657 -26.04 -4.58 -19.67
CA ASP A 657 -24.94 -3.86 -20.32
C ASP A 657 -24.12 -4.69 -21.31
N PRO A 658 -23.66 -5.93 -21.00
CA PRO A 658 -22.77 -6.66 -21.88
C PRO A 658 -23.42 -7.02 -23.23
N PRO A 659 -22.61 -7.21 -24.29
CA PRO A 659 -23.11 -7.71 -25.57
C PRO A 659 -23.59 -9.17 -25.44
N LEU A 660 -24.58 -9.56 -26.26
CA LEU A 660 -25.25 -10.86 -26.13
C LEU A 660 -24.30 -12.07 -26.29
N HIS A 661 -23.21 -11.95 -27.02
CA HIS A 661 -22.29 -13.08 -27.23
C HIS A 661 -21.56 -13.49 -25.94
N GLU A 662 -21.44 -12.62 -24.91
CA GLU A 662 -20.82 -13.00 -23.63
C GLU A 662 -21.62 -14.05 -22.85
N PHE A 663 -22.90 -14.19 -23.14
CA PHE A 663 -23.73 -15.25 -22.57
C PHE A 663 -23.67 -16.57 -23.36
N LEU A 664 -23.01 -16.58 -24.54
CA LEU A 664 -22.90 -17.74 -25.40
C LEU A 664 -21.68 -18.61 -25.06
N GLU A 665 -21.65 -19.82 -25.60
CA GLU A 665 -20.47 -20.67 -25.51
C GLU A 665 -19.31 -20.14 -26.36
N SER A 666 -18.09 -20.39 -25.94
CA SER A 666 -16.91 -19.99 -26.74
C SER A 666 -16.89 -20.77 -28.07
N PRO A 667 -16.81 -20.12 -29.25
CA PRO A 667 -16.66 -20.78 -30.53
C PRO A 667 -15.49 -21.75 -30.56
N ARG A 668 -14.39 -21.42 -29.89
CA ARG A 668 -13.19 -22.27 -29.77
C ARG A 668 -13.47 -23.56 -28.98
N ALA A 669 -14.27 -23.46 -27.93
CA ALA A 669 -14.65 -24.66 -27.14
C ALA A 669 -15.53 -25.62 -27.98
N LEU A 670 -16.48 -25.07 -28.76
CA LEU A 670 -17.29 -25.82 -29.69
C LEU A 670 -16.49 -26.48 -30.81
N ASP A 671 -15.52 -25.77 -31.39
CA ASP A 671 -14.58 -26.31 -32.37
C ASP A 671 -13.83 -27.54 -31.83
N VAL A 672 -13.27 -27.42 -30.63
CA VAL A 672 -12.56 -28.54 -29.97
C VAL A 672 -13.52 -29.73 -29.73
N GLU A 673 -14.74 -29.44 -29.29
CA GLU A 673 -15.74 -30.49 -29.06
C GLU A 673 -16.18 -31.18 -30.36
N ILE A 674 -16.44 -30.40 -31.42
CA ILE A 674 -16.74 -30.91 -32.75
C ILE A 674 -15.59 -31.78 -33.25
N ALA A 675 -14.36 -31.29 -33.18
CA ALA A 675 -13.17 -32.04 -33.60
C ALA A 675 -13.02 -33.37 -32.81
N ARG A 676 -13.28 -33.33 -31.49
CA ARG A 676 -13.28 -34.55 -30.64
C ARG A 676 -14.36 -35.56 -31.06
N LEU A 677 -15.58 -35.09 -31.29
CA LEU A 677 -16.68 -35.92 -31.75
C LEU A 677 -16.37 -36.56 -33.11
N GLU A 678 -15.82 -35.81 -34.06
CA GLU A 678 -15.40 -36.32 -35.35
C GLU A 678 -14.28 -37.36 -35.24
N ALA A 679 -13.26 -37.12 -34.44
CA ALA A 679 -12.14 -38.03 -34.22
C ALA A 679 -12.57 -39.35 -33.55
N THR A 680 -13.58 -39.33 -32.69
CA THR A 680 -14.11 -40.50 -31.97
C THR A 680 -15.23 -41.22 -32.71
N GLY A 681 -15.64 -40.73 -33.88
CA GLY A 681 -16.75 -41.30 -34.63
C GLY A 681 -18.13 -41.04 -33.99
N GLY A 682 -18.28 -39.88 -33.32
CA GLY A 682 -19.50 -39.46 -32.65
C GLY A 682 -20.71 -39.28 -33.56
N ASP A 683 -21.88 -39.01 -32.98
CA ASP A 683 -23.14 -38.86 -33.69
C ASP A 683 -23.05 -37.71 -34.70
N LYS A 684 -23.31 -38.05 -35.96
CA LYS A 684 -23.29 -37.07 -37.08
C LYS A 684 -24.35 -35.98 -36.94
N THR A 685 -25.51 -36.29 -36.31
CA THR A 685 -26.57 -35.34 -36.08
C THR A 685 -26.13 -34.30 -35.03
N LEU A 686 -25.55 -34.77 -33.94
CA LEU A 686 -24.98 -33.87 -32.91
C LEU A 686 -23.87 -32.96 -33.44
N ILE A 687 -22.97 -33.54 -34.26
CA ILE A 687 -21.90 -32.74 -34.93
C ILE A 687 -22.51 -31.63 -35.81
N ALA A 688 -23.54 -31.98 -36.60
CA ALA A 688 -24.22 -30.99 -37.44
C ALA A 688 -24.93 -29.91 -36.62
N GLU A 689 -25.58 -30.26 -35.54
CA GLU A 689 -26.23 -29.33 -34.60
C GLU A 689 -25.21 -28.38 -33.98
N LYS A 690 -24.10 -28.91 -33.51
CA LYS A 690 -23.03 -28.07 -32.95
C LYS A 690 -22.37 -27.13 -33.96
N ARG A 691 -22.22 -27.54 -35.19
CA ARG A 691 -21.75 -26.67 -36.30
C ARG A 691 -22.73 -25.55 -36.59
N MET A 692 -24.02 -25.83 -36.65
CA MET A 692 -25.06 -24.84 -36.82
C MET A 692 -25.09 -23.85 -35.63
N LEU A 693 -24.91 -24.36 -34.41
CA LEU A 693 -24.79 -23.52 -33.24
C LEU A 693 -23.58 -22.59 -33.32
N MET A 694 -22.42 -23.12 -33.72
CA MET A 694 -21.19 -22.34 -33.89
C MET A 694 -21.36 -21.26 -34.94
N GLU A 695 -21.96 -21.55 -36.11
CA GLU A 695 -22.24 -20.53 -37.15
C GLU A 695 -23.18 -19.43 -36.62
N ARG A 696 -24.14 -19.73 -35.78
CA ARG A 696 -25.00 -18.75 -35.12
C ARG A 696 -24.24 -17.88 -34.14
N ILE A 697 -23.41 -18.48 -33.30
CA ILE A 697 -22.59 -17.77 -32.32
C ILE A 697 -21.62 -16.83 -33.03
N ASP A 698 -20.95 -17.31 -34.10
CA ASP A 698 -20.05 -16.47 -34.92
C ASP A 698 -20.77 -15.26 -35.53
N GLY A 699 -22.08 -15.37 -35.80
CA GLY A 699 -22.92 -14.27 -36.23
C GLY A 699 -23.12 -13.14 -35.17
N PHE A 700 -22.94 -13.45 -33.87
CA PHE A 700 -23.00 -12.47 -32.78
C PHE A 700 -21.63 -11.94 -32.39
N ALA A 701 -20.54 -12.56 -32.88
CA ALA A 701 -19.19 -12.12 -32.54
C ALA A 701 -18.89 -10.75 -33.11
N GLU A 702 -18.51 -9.84 -32.25
CA GLU A 702 -18.10 -8.49 -32.60
C GLU A 702 -16.57 -8.36 -32.61
N GLN A 703 -16.02 -7.58 -33.53
CA GLN A 703 -14.57 -7.34 -33.61
C GLN A 703 -14.09 -6.47 -32.42
N ASN A 704 -14.94 -5.60 -31.92
CA ASN A 704 -14.68 -4.80 -30.72
C ASN A 704 -15.96 -4.73 -29.87
N PRO A 705 -16.15 -5.68 -28.97
CA PRO A 705 -17.35 -5.78 -28.12
C PRO A 705 -17.59 -4.54 -27.26
N MET A 706 -16.52 -3.90 -26.81
CA MET A 706 -16.62 -2.69 -25.96
C MET A 706 -17.31 -1.52 -26.65
N LEU A 707 -17.15 -1.39 -27.97
CA LEU A 707 -17.70 -0.32 -28.79
C LEU A 707 -18.90 -0.76 -29.64
N GLY A 708 -19.37 -1.98 -29.45
CA GLY A 708 -20.40 -2.64 -30.26
C GLY A 708 -21.83 -2.49 -29.76
N LEU A 709 -22.61 -3.57 -29.96
CA LEU A 709 -24.03 -3.66 -29.59
C LEU A 709 -24.20 -4.10 -28.13
N ARG A 710 -24.09 -3.15 -27.21
CA ARG A 710 -24.26 -3.35 -25.76
C ARG A 710 -25.01 -2.18 -25.14
N GLY A 711 -25.39 -2.31 -23.87
CA GLY A 711 -26.00 -1.25 -23.07
C GLY A 711 -27.28 -0.68 -23.68
N CYS A 712 -27.41 0.63 -23.72
CA CYS A 712 -28.59 1.31 -24.30
C CYS A 712 -28.82 0.93 -25.75
N ARG A 713 -27.76 0.67 -26.55
CA ARG A 713 -27.87 0.27 -27.95
C ARG A 713 -28.58 -1.09 -28.07
N LEU A 714 -28.19 -2.05 -27.21
CA LEU A 714 -28.85 -3.35 -27.12
C LEU A 714 -30.32 -3.19 -26.73
N GLY A 715 -30.63 -2.38 -25.72
CA GLY A 715 -31.97 -2.11 -25.28
C GLY A 715 -32.86 -1.45 -26.33
N ILE A 716 -32.27 -0.64 -27.23
CA ILE A 716 -33.00 -0.02 -28.37
C ILE A 716 -33.29 -1.04 -29.50
N VAL A 717 -32.35 -1.95 -29.72
CA VAL A 717 -32.48 -2.98 -30.80
C VAL A 717 -33.36 -4.15 -30.35
N TYR A 718 -33.28 -4.52 -29.09
CA TYR A 718 -34.06 -5.59 -28.45
C TYR A 718 -34.94 -5.05 -27.29
N PRO A 719 -35.99 -4.29 -27.56
CA PRO A 719 -36.77 -3.59 -26.51
C PRO A 719 -37.37 -4.50 -25.44
N ILE A 720 -37.64 -5.75 -25.80
CA ILE A 720 -38.21 -6.75 -24.87
C ILE A 720 -37.34 -6.97 -23.62
N LEU A 721 -36.01 -6.82 -23.74
CA LEU A 721 -35.10 -7.02 -22.61
C LEU A 721 -35.23 -5.91 -21.54
N PRO A 722 -35.02 -4.61 -21.86
CA PRO A 722 -35.25 -3.54 -20.88
C PRO A 722 -36.71 -3.48 -20.39
N GLU A 723 -37.70 -3.79 -21.26
CA GLU A 723 -39.10 -3.86 -20.84
C GLU A 723 -39.30 -4.93 -19.75
N MET A 724 -38.77 -6.11 -19.93
CA MET A 724 -38.81 -7.19 -18.95
C MET A 724 -38.13 -6.78 -17.62
N GLN A 725 -36.92 -6.21 -17.69
CA GLN A 725 -36.14 -5.82 -16.50
C GLN A 725 -36.87 -4.73 -15.69
N VAL A 726 -37.37 -3.69 -16.36
CA VAL A 726 -38.11 -2.60 -15.72
C VAL A 726 -39.39 -3.15 -15.05
N ARG A 727 -40.11 -4.06 -15.74
CA ARG A 727 -41.31 -4.70 -15.17
C ARG A 727 -40.96 -5.55 -13.96
N ALA A 728 -39.86 -6.28 -13.96
CA ALA A 728 -39.39 -7.05 -12.83
C ALA A 728 -39.04 -6.17 -11.60
N ILE A 729 -38.33 -5.06 -11.83
CA ILE A 729 -38.01 -4.09 -10.80
C ILE A 729 -39.29 -3.49 -10.18
N ALA A 730 -40.19 -3.01 -11.03
CA ALA A 730 -41.46 -2.39 -10.62
C ALA A 730 -42.36 -3.38 -9.85
N THR A 731 -42.43 -4.64 -10.31
CA THR A 731 -43.22 -5.70 -9.67
C THR A 731 -42.65 -6.07 -8.28
N ALA A 732 -41.33 -6.23 -8.17
CA ALA A 732 -40.70 -6.48 -6.89
C ALA A 732 -40.94 -5.33 -5.89
N THR A 733 -40.81 -4.10 -6.37
CA THR A 733 -41.09 -2.88 -5.59
C THR A 733 -42.54 -2.84 -5.09
N ALA A 734 -43.51 -3.13 -5.99
CA ALA A 734 -44.90 -3.14 -5.63
C ALA A 734 -45.25 -4.22 -4.58
N LYS A 735 -44.66 -5.41 -4.69
CA LYS A 735 -44.81 -6.48 -3.70
C LYS A 735 -44.33 -6.04 -2.31
N LEU A 736 -43.15 -5.48 -2.21
CA LEU A 736 -42.57 -5.03 -0.93
C LEU A 736 -43.37 -3.88 -0.32
N LYS A 737 -43.82 -2.91 -1.12
CA LYS A 737 -44.69 -1.84 -0.63
C LYS A 737 -46.02 -2.37 -0.06
N LYS A 738 -46.60 -3.41 -0.66
CA LYS A 738 -47.78 -4.06 -0.11
C LYS A 738 -47.51 -4.79 1.21
N GLU A 739 -46.28 -5.21 1.44
CA GLU A 739 -45.83 -5.79 2.72
C GLU A 739 -45.51 -4.72 3.77
N GLY A 740 -45.54 -3.44 3.42
CA GLY A 740 -45.32 -2.32 4.33
C GLY A 740 -43.86 -1.89 4.43
N LEU A 741 -43.01 -2.31 3.50
CA LEU A 741 -41.61 -1.89 3.37
C LEU A 741 -41.51 -0.64 2.47
N ASP A 742 -40.37 0.02 2.51
CA ASP A 742 -40.08 1.26 1.75
C ASP A 742 -38.91 1.06 0.76
N PRO A 743 -39.04 0.19 -0.26
CA PRO A 743 -38.04 0.00 -1.28
C PRO A 743 -37.83 1.25 -2.12
N LYS A 744 -36.55 1.61 -2.38
CA LYS A 744 -36.15 2.79 -3.16
C LYS A 744 -35.26 2.39 -4.36
N PRO A 745 -35.83 1.69 -5.36
CA PRO A 745 -35.06 1.36 -6.55
C PRO A 745 -34.84 2.58 -7.43
N GLU A 746 -33.68 2.66 -8.05
CA GLU A 746 -33.29 3.64 -9.06
C GLU A 746 -32.86 2.85 -10.31
N ILE A 747 -33.36 3.21 -11.50
CA ILE A 747 -33.02 2.51 -12.76
C ILE A 747 -31.92 3.27 -13.49
N MET A 748 -30.83 2.60 -13.82
CA MET A 748 -29.69 3.17 -14.53
C MET A 748 -29.56 2.61 -15.94
N ILE A 749 -29.60 3.50 -16.94
CA ILE A 749 -29.42 3.14 -18.35
C ILE A 749 -27.91 3.26 -18.70
N PRO A 750 -27.24 2.15 -19.06
CA PRO A 750 -25.80 2.15 -19.34
C PRO A 750 -25.46 2.65 -20.76
N LEU A 751 -24.23 3.10 -20.96
CA LEU A 751 -23.60 3.38 -22.25
C LEU A 751 -24.29 4.46 -23.10
N VAL A 752 -25.00 5.38 -22.49
CA VAL A 752 -25.67 6.49 -23.17
C VAL A 752 -24.63 7.43 -23.78
N SER A 753 -24.80 7.76 -25.04
CA SER A 753 -23.96 8.73 -25.76
C SER A 753 -24.73 9.96 -26.22
N THR A 754 -26.05 9.88 -26.36
CA THR A 754 -26.93 10.97 -26.82
C THR A 754 -28.17 11.08 -25.97
N VAL A 755 -28.71 12.32 -25.85
CA VAL A 755 -29.95 12.53 -25.11
C VAL A 755 -31.13 11.73 -25.69
N ALA A 756 -31.16 11.54 -27.04
CA ALA A 756 -32.23 10.81 -27.69
C ALA A 756 -32.27 9.29 -27.34
N GLU A 757 -31.10 8.67 -27.08
CA GLU A 757 -31.03 7.28 -26.58
C GLU A 757 -31.65 7.20 -25.18
N LEU A 758 -31.32 8.14 -24.30
CA LEU A 758 -31.85 8.20 -22.94
C LEU A 758 -33.37 8.48 -22.95
N GLU A 759 -33.79 9.50 -23.68
CA GLU A 759 -35.19 9.88 -23.80
C GLU A 759 -36.07 8.68 -24.21
N LYS A 760 -35.62 7.92 -25.24
CA LYS A 760 -36.34 6.76 -25.72
C LYS A 760 -36.51 5.67 -24.66
N LEU A 761 -35.42 5.27 -23.99
CA LEU A 761 -35.47 4.20 -23.00
C LEU A 761 -36.14 4.65 -21.70
N ARG A 762 -35.95 5.90 -21.30
CA ARG A 762 -36.64 6.49 -20.13
C ARG A 762 -38.16 6.51 -20.34
N ALA A 763 -38.62 6.87 -21.56
CA ALA A 763 -40.04 6.85 -21.87
C ALA A 763 -40.65 5.45 -21.75
N VAL A 764 -39.93 4.42 -22.21
CA VAL A 764 -40.31 3.01 -22.05
C VAL A 764 -40.38 2.64 -20.55
N ALA A 765 -39.33 2.98 -19.78
CA ALA A 765 -39.27 2.68 -18.36
C ALA A 765 -40.41 3.33 -17.58
N LYS A 766 -40.65 4.64 -17.74
CA LYS A 766 -41.71 5.37 -17.04
C LYS A 766 -43.10 4.85 -17.41
N LYS A 767 -43.32 4.44 -18.69
CA LYS A 767 -44.55 3.80 -19.14
C LYS A 767 -44.82 2.49 -18.38
N ILE A 768 -43.84 1.59 -18.32
CA ILE A 768 -43.96 0.28 -17.65
C ILE A 768 -44.17 0.45 -16.15
N ILE A 769 -43.46 1.35 -15.51
CA ILE A 769 -43.63 1.68 -14.08
C ILE A 769 -45.09 2.09 -13.83
N ALA A 770 -45.67 2.96 -14.67
CA ALA A 770 -47.04 3.40 -14.55
C ALA A 770 -48.03 2.26 -14.78
N GLU A 771 -47.78 1.36 -15.76
CA GLU A 771 -48.62 0.17 -16.00
C GLU A 771 -48.63 -0.74 -14.76
N VAL A 772 -47.45 -1.12 -14.22
CA VAL A 772 -47.34 -1.96 -13.05
C VAL A 772 -47.97 -1.30 -11.83
N ALA A 773 -47.76 0.00 -11.63
CA ALA A 773 -48.42 0.75 -10.54
C ALA A 773 -49.93 0.66 -10.60
N ALA A 774 -50.50 0.76 -11.81
CA ALA A 774 -51.94 0.62 -12.02
C ALA A 774 -52.45 -0.81 -11.82
N GLU A 775 -51.68 -1.82 -12.35
CA GLU A 775 -52.00 -3.24 -12.21
C GLU A 775 -51.98 -3.68 -10.74
N GLU A 776 -50.98 -3.23 -9.99
CA GLU A 776 -50.79 -3.61 -8.59
C GLU A 776 -51.51 -2.72 -7.60
N GLY A 777 -52.05 -1.57 -8.04
CA GLY A 777 -52.79 -0.60 -7.22
C GLY A 777 -51.91 0.08 -6.16
N VAL A 778 -50.62 0.30 -6.47
CA VAL A 778 -49.62 0.90 -5.57
C VAL A 778 -48.94 2.04 -6.30
N GLU A 779 -48.71 3.16 -5.61
CA GLU A 779 -47.88 4.25 -6.15
C GLU A 779 -46.41 3.85 -6.16
N LEU A 780 -45.79 3.93 -7.34
CA LEU A 780 -44.35 3.60 -7.55
C LEU A 780 -43.62 4.88 -7.93
N ASP A 781 -42.66 5.28 -7.08
CA ASP A 781 -41.74 6.37 -7.34
C ASP A 781 -40.37 5.74 -7.61
N ILE A 782 -40.04 5.62 -8.87
CA ILE A 782 -38.79 4.99 -9.34
C ILE A 782 -38.09 6.00 -10.25
N GLU A 783 -36.92 6.45 -9.83
CA GLU A 783 -36.06 7.33 -10.59
C GLU A 783 -35.41 6.60 -11.77
N VAL A 784 -35.16 7.35 -12.86
CA VAL A 784 -34.51 6.82 -14.06
C VAL A 784 -33.35 7.74 -14.46
N GLY A 785 -32.15 7.31 -14.20
CA GLY A 785 -30.93 8.02 -14.54
C GLY A 785 -30.07 7.26 -15.54
N THR A 786 -28.85 7.70 -15.69
CA THR A 786 -27.93 7.10 -16.65
C THR A 786 -26.50 6.99 -16.12
N MET A 787 -25.74 6.08 -16.72
CA MET A 787 -24.29 6.00 -16.53
C MET A 787 -23.59 6.96 -17.50
N ILE A 788 -22.68 7.79 -16.98
CA ILE A 788 -21.76 8.61 -17.76
C ILE A 788 -20.41 7.89 -17.82
N GLU A 789 -20.16 7.23 -18.92
CA GLU A 789 -18.99 6.37 -19.10
C GLU A 789 -18.32 6.48 -20.48
N LEU A 790 -18.83 7.42 -21.30
CA LEU A 790 -18.22 7.78 -22.56
C LEU A 790 -17.79 9.26 -22.52
N PRO A 791 -16.62 9.61 -23.09
CA PRO A 791 -16.17 11.01 -23.16
C PRO A 791 -17.21 11.94 -23.81
N ARG A 792 -17.92 11.44 -24.85
CA ARG A 792 -18.99 12.20 -25.48
C ARG A 792 -20.13 12.55 -24.50
N ALA A 793 -20.54 11.58 -23.69
CA ALA A 793 -21.60 11.81 -22.70
C ALA A 793 -21.16 12.85 -21.67
N ALA A 794 -19.91 12.80 -21.20
CA ALA A 794 -19.38 13.77 -20.26
C ALA A 794 -19.35 15.21 -20.80
N VAL A 795 -18.99 15.40 -22.09
CA VAL A 795 -18.92 16.75 -22.70
C VAL A 795 -20.26 17.29 -23.20
N THR A 796 -21.33 16.48 -23.20
CA THR A 796 -22.71 16.87 -23.53
C THR A 796 -23.68 16.53 -22.38
N ALA A 797 -23.17 16.56 -21.16
CA ALA A 797 -23.93 16.16 -19.98
C ALA A 797 -25.08 17.12 -19.67
N ASP A 798 -25.00 18.38 -20.09
CA ASP A 798 -26.09 19.37 -20.00
C ASP A 798 -27.33 18.94 -20.79
N GLU A 799 -27.14 18.41 -22.01
CA GLU A 799 -28.24 17.88 -22.81
C GLU A 799 -28.84 16.62 -22.17
N ILE A 800 -27.97 15.67 -21.77
CA ILE A 800 -28.37 14.38 -21.20
C ILE A 800 -29.12 14.57 -19.86
N ALA A 801 -28.67 15.50 -19.01
CA ALA A 801 -29.25 15.78 -17.71
C ALA A 801 -30.72 16.24 -17.79
N THR A 802 -31.17 16.83 -18.93
CA THR A 802 -32.57 17.17 -19.13
C THR A 802 -33.50 15.96 -19.10
N GLN A 803 -32.97 14.73 -19.28
CA GLN A 803 -33.70 13.47 -19.28
C GLN A 803 -33.25 12.51 -18.19
N ALA A 804 -32.42 12.92 -17.25
CA ALA A 804 -31.92 12.07 -16.17
C ALA A 804 -32.33 12.60 -14.80
N ASP A 805 -32.74 11.68 -13.91
CA ASP A 805 -33.00 11.99 -12.52
C ASP A 805 -31.68 11.95 -11.71
N PHE A 806 -30.67 11.17 -12.15
CA PHE A 806 -29.34 11.11 -11.58
C PHE A 806 -28.28 10.71 -12.62
N PHE A 807 -27.00 10.99 -12.32
CA PHE A 807 -25.83 10.47 -13.05
C PHE A 807 -25.00 9.55 -12.15
N SER A 808 -24.50 8.46 -12.73
CA SER A 808 -23.47 7.63 -12.12
C SER A 808 -22.29 7.51 -13.09
N PHE A 809 -21.10 7.93 -12.68
CA PHE A 809 -19.91 7.85 -13.52
C PHE A 809 -19.35 6.44 -13.53
N GLY A 810 -19.42 5.75 -14.68
CA GLY A 810 -18.79 4.45 -14.91
C GLY A 810 -17.31 4.62 -15.25
N THR A 811 -16.49 4.88 -14.25
CA THR A 811 -15.08 5.27 -14.45
C THR A 811 -14.22 4.17 -15.06
N ASN A 812 -14.63 2.91 -15.03
CA ASN A 812 -13.91 1.83 -15.71
C ASN A 812 -13.95 2.07 -17.24
N ASP A 813 -15.17 2.15 -17.84
CA ASP A 813 -15.35 2.40 -19.27
C ASP A 813 -14.92 3.81 -19.67
N LEU A 814 -15.13 4.81 -18.81
CA LEU A 814 -14.66 6.17 -19.07
C LEU A 814 -13.13 6.24 -19.17
N THR A 815 -12.40 5.49 -18.35
CA THR A 815 -10.94 5.39 -18.41
C THR A 815 -10.52 4.70 -19.71
N GLN A 816 -11.11 3.54 -20.02
CA GLN A 816 -10.82 2.79 -21.24
C GLN A 816 -11.00 3.64 -22.49
N THR A 817 -12.14 4.31 -22.59
CA THR A 817 -12.49 5.11 -23.77
C THR A 817 -11.70 6.41 -23.86
N THR A 818 -11.29 6.99 -22.74
CA THR A 818 -10.45 8.20 -22.71
C THR A 818 -9.03 7.92 -23.15
N PHE A 819 -8.42 6.83 -22.65
CA PHE A 819 -7.09 6.41 -23.07
C PHE A 819 -7.07 5.68 -24.41
N GLY A 820 -8.19 5.12 -24.86
CA GLY A 820 -8.24 4.18 -25.98
C GLY A 820 -7.58 2.85 -25.64
N PHE A 821 -7.66 2.43 -24.36
CA PHE A 821 -7.14 1.18 -23.83
C PHE A 821 -8.26 0.17 -23.65
N SER A 822 -8.03 -1.06 -24.07
CA SER A 822 -8.83 -2.20 -23.63
C SER A 822 -8.18 -2.74 -22.35
N ARG A 823 -8.86 -2.66 -21.22
CA ARG A 823 -8.31 -3.00 -19.90
C ARG A 823 -7.70 -4.40 -19.89
N ASP A 824 -8.48 -5.40 -20.32
CA ASP A 824 -8.09 -6.80 -20.28
C ASP A 824 -6.85 -7.10 -21.15
N ASP A 825 -6.70 -6.37 -22.25
CA ASP A 825 -5.54 -6.53 -23.13
C ASP A 825 -4.29 -5.82 -22.60
N VAL A 826 -4.43 -4.60 -22.04
CA VAL A 826 -3.27 -3.75 -21.80
C VAL A 826 -2.65 -3.89 -20.41
N GLU A 827 -3.47 -4.27 -19.38
CA GLU A 827 -2.99 -4.35 -17.99
C GLU A 827 -1.97 -5.47 -17.79
N ALA A 828 -2.09 -6.57 -18.51
CA ALA A 828 -1.12 -7.66 -18.47
C ALA A 828 0.07 -7.46 -19.43
N GLU A 829 -0.10 -6.70 -20.52
CA GLU A 829 0.92 -6.56 -21.56
C GLU A 829 1.85 -5.36 -21.33
N PHE A 830 1.41 -4.14 -21.67
CA PHE A 830 2.33 -3.01 -21.72
C PHE A 830 2.21 -2.03 -20.54
N VAL A 831 1.12 -2.01 -19.78
CA VAL A 831 0.97 -1.12 -18.62
C VAL A 831 2.07 -1.33 -17.58
N PRO A 832 2.50 -2.57 -17.26
CA PRO A 832 3.63 -2.80 -16.36
C PRO A 832 4.93 -2.14 -16.86
N GLN A 833 5.21 -2.22 -18.16
CA GLN A 833 6.37 -1.56 -18.76
C GLN A 833 6.26 -0.04 -18.71
N TYR A 834 5.08 0.54 -19.00
CA TYR A 834 4.84 1.98 -18.90
C TYR A 834 5.04 2.52 -17.50
N LEU A 835 4.65 1.75 -16.49
CA LEU A 835 4.90 2.08 -15.08
C LEU A 835 6.39 1.99 -14.74
N GLN A 836 7.09 0.98 -15.25
CA GLN A 836 8.53 0.81 -15.04
C GLN A 836 9.35 1.93 -15.71
N GLU A 837 8.95 2.35 -16.91
CA GLU A 837 9.59 3.43 -17.68
C GLU A 837 9.11 4.83 -17.26
N HIS A 838 8.20 4.95 -16.28
CA HIS A 838 7.60 6.20 -15.81
C HIS A 838 6.84 6.99 -16.89
N LEU A 839 6.30 6.29 -17.89
CA LEU A 839 5.40 6.86 -18.89
C LEU A 839 4.00 7.08 -18.30
N LEU A 840 3.62 6.24 -17.35
CA LEU A 840 2.46 6.42 -16.46
C LEU A 840 2.96 6.55 -15.02
N PRO A 841 2.44 7.51 -14.25
CA PRO A 841 2.83 7.68 -12.85
C PRO A 841 2.26 6.55 -11.95
N TYR A 842 1.11 6.00 -12.31
CA TYR A 842 0.40 4.89 -11.65
C TYR A 842 -0.55 4.23 -12.64
N ASN A 843 -1.13 3.08 -12.26
CA ASN A 843 -2.13 2.39 -13.07
C ASN A 843 -3.45 3.19 -13.10
N PRO A 844 -3.90 3.70 -14.27
CA PRO A 844 -5.10 4.51 -14.40
C PRO A 844 -6.40 3.75 -14.11
N PHE A 845 -6.37 2.41 -14.00
CA PHE A 845 -7.51 1.58 -13.64
C PHE A 845 -7.60 1.35 -12.12
N ALA A 846 -6.54 1.60 -11.36
CA ALA A 846 -6.53 1.51 -9.90
C ALA A 846 -6.85 2.84 -9.23
N THR A 847 -6.21 3.93 -9.68
CA THR A 847 -6.43 5.30 -9.20
C THR A 847 -6.82 6.18 -10.37
N ILE A 848 -7.79 7.07 -10.18
CA ILE A 848 -8.34 7.89 -11.27
C ILE A 848 -7.27 8.79 -11.90
N ASP A 849 -7.15 8.72 -13.22
CA ASP A 849 -6.25 9.60 -13.97
C ASP A 849 -6.75 11.05 -14.00
N PRO A 850 -5.86 12.06 -13.90
CA PRO A 850 -6.27 13.46 -13.94
C PRO A 850 -7.01 13.90 -15.22
N GLY A 851 -6.78 13.23 -16.35
CA GLY A 851 -7.49 13.48 -17.60
C GLY A 851 -8.92 12.95 -17.54
N VAL A 852 -9.11 11.76 -16.96
CA VAL A 852 -10.44 11.16 -16.71
C VAL A 852 -11.19 11.97 -15.65
N ALA A 853 -10.51 12.38 -14.57
CA ALA A 853 -11.09 13.22 -13.51
C ALA A 853 -11.64 14.55 -14.07
N LYS A 854 -10.98 15.17 -15.04
CA LYS A 854 -11.49 16.38 -15.74
C LYS A 854 -12.78 16.12 -16.52
N LEU A 855 -12.94 14.93 -17.10
CA LEU A 855 -14.20 14.57 -17.76
C LEU A 855 -15.33 14.36 -16.75
N VAL A 856 -15.02 13.76 -15.59
CA VAL A 856 -15.98 13.65 -14.48
C VAL A 856 -16.40 15.05 -14.00
N GLU A 857 -15.44 15.94 -13.72
CA GLU A 857 -15.68 17.31 -13.29
C GLU A 857 -16.55 18.07 -14.32
N MET A 858 -16.23 17.94 -15.61
CA MET A 858 -17.00 18.53 -16.70
C MET A 858 -18.43 17.96 -16.74
N GLY A 859 -18.57 16.64 -16.61
CA GLY A 859 -19.87 15.97 -16.57
C GLY A 859 -20.76 16.41 -15.42
N VAL A 860 -20.20 16.56 -14.21
CA VAL A 860 -20.89 17.08 -13.03
C VAL A 860 -21.35 18.53 -13.28
N LYS A 861 -20.43 19.39 -13.71
CA LYS A 861 -20.74 20.81 -13.93
C LYS A 861 -21.83 21.00 -14.98
N LEU A 862 -21.66 20.39 -16.16
CA LEU A 862 -22.65 20.47 -17.24
C LEU A 862 -23.97 19.79 -16.86
N GLY A 863 -23.90 18.67 -16.12
CA GLY A 863 -25.09 18.00 -15.61
C GLY A 863 -25.96 18.91 -14.76
N HIS A 864 -25.35 19.64 -13.84
CA HIS A 864 -26.07 20.63 -13.01
C HIS A 864 -26.55 21.87 -13.80
N GLU A 865 -25.90 22.22 -14.92
CA GLU A 865 -26.42 23.25 -15.83
C GLU A 865 -27.70 22.77 -16.54
N GLY A 866 -27.80 21.47 -16.86
CA GLY A 866 -28.98 20.85 -17.47
C GLY A 866 -30.11 20.51 -16.47
N ASN A 867 -29.74 20.06 -15.27
CA ASN A 867 -30.65 19.73 -14.17
C ASN A 867 -30.00 20.14 -12.83
N PRO A 868 -30.44 21.27 -12.22
CA PRO A 868 -29.86 21.76 -10.98
C PRO A 868 -29.99 20.81 -9.76
N ASP A 869 -30.96 19.92 -9.78
CA ASP A 869 -31.27 18.97 -8.71
C ASP A 869 -30.64 17.57 -8.98
N LEU A 870 -29.78 17.48 -9.99
CA LEU A 870 -29.16 16.24 -10.41
C LEU A 870 -28.26 15.65 -9.32
N VAL A 871 -28.47 14.40 -8.92
CA VAL A 871 -27.58 13.64 -8.04
C VAL A 871 -26.47 12.98 -8.88
N CYS A 872 -25.23 13.22 -8.50
CA CYS A 872 -24.06 12.72 -9.21
C CYS A 872 -23.21 11.78 -8.33
N GLY A 873 -22.98 10.55 -8.77
CA GLY A 873 -22.11 9.61 -8.07
C GLY A 873 -21.18 8.84 -8.98
N VAL A 874 -20.34 8.01 -8.42
CA VAL A 874 -19.43 7.13 -9.15
C VAL A 874 -19.65 5.69 -8.74
N CYS A 875 -19.58 4.74 -9.69
CA CYS A 875 -19.75 3.31 -9.43
C CYS A 875 -18.62 2.43 -9.99
N GLY A 876 -17.63 3.03 -10.67
CA GLY A 876 -16.42 2.32 -11.07
C GLY A 876 -15.53 1.95 -9.87
N GLU A 877 -14.52 1.13 -10.09
CA GLU A 877 -13.63 0.65 -9.03
C GLU A 877 -12.89 1.76 -8.28
N HIS A 878 -12.69 2.90 -8.91
CA HIS A 878 -12.12 4.11 -8.31
C HIS A 878 -12.93 4.63 -7.12
N GLY A 879 -14.23 4.26 -7.02
CA GLY A 879 -15.07 4.61 -5.87
C GLY A 879 -14.62 3.99 -4.54
N GLY A 880 -13.76 2.97 -4.57
CA GLY A 880 -13.15 2.33 -3.40
C GLY A 880 -11.69 2.72 -3.16
N ASP A 881 -11.08 3.51 -4.04
CA ASP A 881 -9.69 3.94 -3.91
C ASP A 881 -9.58 5.27 -3.14
N PRO A 882 -8.84 5.33 -2.01
CA PRO A 882 -8.74 6.54 -1.20
C PRO A 882 -8.29 7.78 -1.97
N ASP A 883 -7.27 7.69 -2.82
CA ASP A 883 -6.75 8.82 -3.60
C ASP A 883 -7.82 9.36 -4.59
N SER A 884 -8.57 8.45 -5.20
CA SER A 884 -9.69 8.79 -6.08
C SER A 884 -10.86 9.42 -5.33
N ILE A 885 -11.18 8.94 -4.13
CA ILE A 885 -12.21 9.51 -3.25
C ILE A 885 -11.90 10.96 -2.90
N HIS A 886 -10.62 11.30 -2.59
CA HIS A 886 -10.19 12.68 -2.38
C HIS A 886 -10.44 13.56 -3.62
N THR A 887 -10.19 13.01 -4.82
CA THR A 887 -10.48 13.69 -6.08
C THR A 887 -11.98 13.90 -6.28
N PHE A 888 -12.81 12.88 -6.03
CA PHE A 888 -14.27 12.97 -6.16
C PHE A 888 -14.91 13.95 -5.17
N ASN A 889 -14.38 14.02 -3.93
CA ASN A 889 -14.80 15.00 -2.95
C ASN A 889 -14.55 16.44 -3.45
N LYS A 890 -13.37 16.70 -4.04
CA LYS A 890 -13.04 18.03 -4.62
C LYS A 890 -13.91 18.38 -5.84
N ILE A 891 -14.28 17.40 -6.66
CA ILE A 891 -15.18 17.59 -7.79
C ILE A 891 -16.60 17.93 -7.32
N GLY A 892 -16.99 17.48 -6.13
CA GLY A 892 -18.31 17.71 -5.55
C GLY A 892 -19.33 16.67 -5.98
N LEU A 893 -18.93 15.38 -6.06
CA LEU A 893 -19.89 14.28 -6.18
C LEU A 893 -20.73 14.15 -4.92
N ASP A 894 -21.92 13.57 -5.04
CA ASP A 894 -22.81 13.31 -3.90
C ASP A 894 -22.46 11.98 -3.21
N TYR A 895 -22.03 10.97 -3.96
CA TYR A 895 -21.64 9.68 -3.42
C TYR A 895 -20.55 8.97 -4.25
N VAL A 896 -19.86 8.03 -3.58
CA VAL A 896 -19.01 7.01 -4.20
C VAL A 896 -19.61 5.63 -3.94
N SER A 897 -19.35 4.68 -4.85
CA SER A 897 -19.82 3.29 -4.71
C SER A 897 -18.67 2.33 -4.97
N CYS A 898 -18.53 1.33 -4.11
CA CYS A 898 -17.42 0.38 -4.12
C CYS A 898 -17.89 -1.03 -3.74
N SER A 899 -17.02 -2.03 -3.84
CA SER A 899 -17.31 -3.39 -3.34
C SER A 899 -17.65 -3.37 -1.84
N PRO A 900 -18.44 -4.33 -1.32
CA PRO A 900 -18.88 -4.32 0.08
C PRO A 900 -17.76 -4.18 1.09
N TYR A 901 -16.66 -4.94 0.93
CA TYR A 901 -15.49 -4.89 1.83
C TYR A 901 -14.71 -3.57 1.78
N ARG A 902 -14.89 -2.76 0.73
CA ARG A 902 -14.30 -1.42 0.62
C ARG A 902 -15.14 -0.32 1.28
N VAL A 903 -16.37 -0.61 1.69
CA VAL A 903 -17.25 0.38 2.33
C VAL A 903 -16.61 1.03 3.57
N PRO A 904 -16.04 0.29 4.54
CA PRO A 904 -15.36 0.92 5.68
C PRO A 904 -14.19 1.81 5.29
N VAL A 905 -13.39 1.37 4.30
CA VAL A 905 -12.26 2.13 3.74
C VAL A 905 -12.74 3.43 3.10
N ALA A 906 -13.79 3.36 2.28
CA ALA A 906 -14.36 4.51 1.59
C ALA A 906 -14.99 5.52 2.57
N ARG A 907 -15.67 5.06 3.64
CA ARG A 907 -16.22 5.91 4.71
C ARG A 907 -15.12 6.73 5.39
N LEU A 908 -14.00 6.07 5.73
CA LEU A 908 -12.86 6.75 6.35
C LEU A 908 -12.20 7.72 5.37
N ALA A 909 -11.93 7.31 4.13
CA ALA A 909 -11.31 8.16 3.11
C ALA A 909 -12.17 9.39 2.77
N ALA A 910 -13.50 9.22 2.67
CA ALA A 910 -14.42 10.32 2.43
C ALA A 910 -14.42 11.35 3.58
N ALA A 911 -14.30 10.89 4.83
CA ALA A 911 -14.16 11.78 5.98
C ALA A 911 -12.83 12.53 5.96
N GLN A 912 -11.74 11.85 5.65
CA GLN A 912 -10.42 12.47 5.56
C GLN A 912 -10.38 13.51 4.43
N ALA A 913 -10.95 13.21 3.27
CA ALA A 913 -11.08 14.14 2.16
C ALA A 913 -11.84 15.42 2.56
N ALA A 914 -12.94 15.28 3.30
CA ALA A 914 -13.71 16.43 3.79
C ALA A 914 -12.93 17.25 4.82
N LEU A 915 -12.16 16.59 5.72
CA LEU A 915 -11.34 17.26 6.74
C LEU A 915 -10.09 17.95 6.17
N GLU A 916 -9.61 17.56 5.00
CA GLU A 916 -8.51 18.26 4.32
C GLU A 916 -8.93 19.60 3.69
N GLU A 917 -10.21 19.76 3.37
CA GLU A 917 -10.76 20.99 2.78
C GLU A 917 -11.11 22.07 3.84
N GLU A 918 -11.17 21.70 5.12
CA GLU A 918 -11.39 22.64 6.23
C GLU A 918 -10.10 23.39 6.63
#